data_1ad5aa47291438d8b39d6f8f0dd5bde2
#
_entry.id   1ad5aa47291438d8b39d6f8f0dd5bde2
#
_cell.length_a   1.000
_cell.length_b   1.000
_cell.length_c   1.000
_cell.angle_alpha   90.00
_cell.angle_beta   90.00
_cell.angle_gamma   90.00
#
_symmetry.space_group_name_H-M   'P 1'
#
loop_
_entity.id
_entity.type
_entity.pdbx_description
1 polymer ?
#
loop_
_entity_poly.entity_id
_entity_poly.type
_entity_poly.pdbx_seq_one_letter_code
_entity_poly.pdbx_strand_id
1 'polypeptide(L)'
;MSVQRPYGQWDSPVEADSYTQTSVQLSQVRVDETDTYWVEGNPRDNGRNTLLRADSMGQISEVLPLIDGIRLPDVRTRVHEYGGRAYAVSDGFIVFSDGFDGRVYAFNTRDPRRQLVPLTPLGKVRYGDFEIADVRGLVYAVAEDHSNPGEPVNSLVAIPLDGRAARNAFEIIPIFGGSDFVSSPTLSPDGTKLAWLSWNHPNMAWTRSALHVGSLDFEGKIAASLILVDKPEVCVYEPRWTLNGDLIHVDDSSGWANLYRTEGFQWNEDEDQFAWMTRLRTRPLHPSARAFSHPHWQLGLHSYDNFDYENLICSWAENGTWHLGTVRLDNGMCEEWRTPWWPTGNVACYEGRVVALADSTTHEPAIVEVSGGASRVLRSSSQEHLSDDLISAAQAVSWTSSDGETVHGFYYAPKNPEFSAPEGSLPPLLVNVHGGPTSSARPGLSIAVQYWTSRGFAFLDVNYRGSTGYGRKYRQRLNGHWGVLDVQDCAEGAQYLVSQGLADPERIAIRGRSSGGYTVLSALADSDVFTAGTSLFGIGDLKLLDATTHKFESHYDQFLIGSDDLSDPVWAERSPINKVDQIQAPLLLLQGTEDKVVPPSQAESMFEALRDSGRPVALRLYSGEGHGFHSAANIKDSWESELSFYSQVWKLDAKVPVNLEIENL
;
A
#
# COMPACT_ATOMS: atom_id res chain seq x y z
N MET A 1 -5.56 -25.26 33.17
CA MET A 1 -5.67 -26.39 32.23
C MET A 1 -6.57 -25.94 31.11
N SER A 2 -6.09 -26.07 29.88
CA SER A 2 -6.88 -25.72 28.68
C SER A 2 -8.08 -26.65 28.53
N VAL A 3 -9.17 -26.12 27.98
CA VAL A 3 -10.36 -26.91 27.63
C VAL A 3 -10.09 -27.62 26.31
N GLN A 4 -10.28 -28.93 26.25
CA GLN A 4 -10.14 -29.69 25.02
C GLN A 4 -11.35 -29.45 24.11
N ARG A 5 -11.13 -28.88 22.92
CA ARG A 5 -12.15 -28.59 21.91
C ARG A 5 -11.57 -28.69 20.51
N PRO A 6 -12.29 -29.19 19.50
CA PRO A 6 -11.77 -29.30 18.13
C PRO A 6 -11.30 -27.96 17.57
N TYR A 7 -10.31 -28.01 16.69
CA TYR A 7 -9.86 -26.84 15.93
C TYR A 7 -11.00 -26.20 15.14
N GLY A 8 -10.97 -24.86 15.00
CA GLY A 8 -12.00 -24.07 14.32
C GLY A 8 -13.26 -23.82 15.16
N GLN A 9 -13.30 -24.31 16.42
CA GLN A 9 -14.46 -24.20 17.30
C GLN A 9 -14.14 -23.54 18.64
N TRP A 10 -12.96 -22.93 18.79
CA TRP A 10 -12.55 -22.29 20.04
C TRP A 10 -13.26 -20.96 20.22
N ASP A 11 -13.68 -20.66 21.44
CA ASP A 11 -14.08 -19.30 21.80
C ASP A 11 -12.84 -18.40 21.81
N SER A 12 -13.00 -17.16 21.41
CA SER A 12 -11.87 -16.23 21.31
C SER A 12 -12.22 -14.88 21.94
N PRO A 13 -11.28 -14.27 22.68
CA PRO A 13 -11.42 -12.90 23.14
C PRO A 13 -11.16 -11.85 22.03
N VAL A 14 -10.63 -12.28 20.86
CA VAL A 14 -10.40 -11.38 19.73
C VAL A 14 -11.71 -11.18 18.98
N GLU A 15 -12.41 -10.11 19.29
CA GLU A 15 -13.71 -9.78 18.72
C GLU A 15 -13.58 -8.73 17.62
N ALA A 16 -14.33 -8.88 16.53
CA ALA A 16 -14.34 -7.90 15.44
C ALA A 16 -14.87 -6.54 15.90
N ASP A 17 -15.82 -6.52 16.82
CA ASP A 17 -16.41 -5.29 17.37
C ASP A 17 -15.40 -4.49 18.19
N SER A 18 -14.69 -5.13 19.12
CA SER A 18 -13.69 -4.44 19.94
C SER A 18 -12.56 -3.86 19.09
N TYR A 19 -12.09 -4.62 18.11
CA TYR A 19 -11.07 -4.14 17.18
C TYR A 19 -11.54 -2.91 16.40
N THR A 20 -12.71 -2.94 15.80
CA THR A 20 -13.21 -1.83 14.97
C THR A 20 -13.55 -0.58 15.78
N GLN A 21 -13.85 -0.71 17.07
CA GLN A 21 -14.09 0.41 17.98
C GLN A 21 -12.80 1.13 18.40
N THR A 22 -11.66 0.47 18.36
CA THR A 22 -10.38 1.00 18.86
C THR A 22 -9.35 1.26 17.78
N SER A 23 -9.53 0.68 16.58
CA SER A 23 -8.55 0.77 15.49
C SER A 23 -8.68 2.05 14.68
N VAL A 24 -7.52 2.50 14.16
CA VAL A 24 -7.38 3.62 13.22
C VAL A 24 -6.36 3.23 12.15
N GLN A 25 -6.46 3.85 10.96
CA GLN A 25 -5.46 3.69 9.91
C GLN A 25 -4.43 4.80 10.01
N LEU A 26 -3.15 4.45 10.14
CA LEU A 26 -2.04 5.40 10.22
C LEU A 26 -1.32 5.46 8.87
N SER A 27 -1.00 6.65 8.41
CA SER A 27 -0.30 6.85 7.12
C SER A 27 0.44 8.19 7.05
N GLN A 28 1.29 8.33 6.04
CA GLN A 28 1.90 9.59 5.60
C GLN A 28 2.67 10.33 6.71
N VAL A 29 3.52 9.60 7.46
CA VAL A 29 4.34 10.17 8.52
C VAL A 29 5.31 11.22 7.97
N ARG A 30 5.40 12.37 8.65
CA ARG A 30 6.34 13.46 8.40
C ARG A 30 6.91 13.98 9.70
N VAL A 31 8.11 14.52 9.63
CA VAL A 31 8.75 15.24 10.73
C VAL A 31 9.01 16.67 10.26
N ASP A 32 8.66 17.63 11.09
CA ASP A 32 8.94 19.05 10.91
C ASP A 32 9.58 19.55 12.21
N GLU A 33 10.87 19.80 12.20
CA GLU A 33 11.67 20.07 13.39
C GLU A 33 11.48 18.97 14.47
N THR A 34 10.98 19.31 15.63
CA THR A 34 10.72 18.39 16.75
C THR A 34 9.34 17.75 16.70
N ASP A 35 8.47 18.21 15.83
CA ASP A 35 7.09 17.75 15.73
C ASP A 35 6.96 16.58 14.74
N THR A 36 6.06 15.66 15.04
CA THR A 36 5.74 14.54 14.15
C THR A 36 4.30 14.67 13.68
N TYR A 37 4.07 14.60 12.37
CA TYR A 37 2.76 14.67 11.74
C TYR A 37 2.41 13.37 11.06
N TRP A 38 1.12 13.01 11.04
CA TRP A 38 0.60 11.87 10.29
C TRP A 38 -0.88 12.04 9.97
N VAL A 39 -1.35 11.27 9.01
CA VAL A 39 -2.77 11.14 8.68
C VAL A 39 -3.34 9.93 9.40
N GLU A 40 -4.49 10.12 10.06
CA GLU A 40 -5.23 9.08 10.77
C GLU A 40 -6.63 8.94 10.16
N GLY A 41 -6.91 7.78 9.54
CA GLY A 41 -8.25 7.39 9.06
C GLY A 41 -9.04 6.73 10.19
N ASN A 42 -10.25 7.23 10.48
CA ASN A 42 -11.07 6.74 11.60
C ASN A 42 -12.30 5.95 11.10
N PRO A 43 -12.37 4.63 11.31
CA PRO A 43 -13.52 3.82 10.90
C PRO A 43 -14.86 4.25 11.53
N ARG A 44 -14.82 4.84 12.73
CA ARG A 44 -16.02 5.37 13.42
C ARG A 44 -16.54 6.68 12.83
N ASP A 45 -15.73 7.34 12.00
CA ASP A 45 -16.08 8.56 11.28
C ASP A 45 -16.09 8.30 9.75
N ASN A 46 -16.64 7.16 9.34
CA ASN A 46 -16.73 6.71 7.95
C ASN A 46 -15.40 6.78 7.19
N GLY A 47 -14.28 6.53 7.88
CA GLY A 47 -12.94 6.55 7.29
C GLY A 47 -12.42 7.95 6.96
N ARG A 48 -12.95 9.02 7.56
CA ARG A 48 -12.41 10.38 7.39
C ARG A 48 -10.96 10.44 7.87
N ASN A 49 -10.12 11.08 7.09
CA ASN A 49 -8.69 11.27 7.35
C ASN A 49 -8.44 12.59 8.07
N THR A 50 -7.86 12.50 9.27
CA THR A 50 -7.52 13.65 10.11
C THR A 50 -6.00 13.84 10.15
N LEU A 51 -5.50 15.07 10.04
CA LEU A 51 -4.10 15.38 10.26
C LEU A 51 -3.84 15.57 11.76
N LEU A 52 -2.99 14.73 12.31
CA LEU A 52 -2.56 14.78 13.71
C LEU A 52 -1.10 15.23 13.82
N ARG A 53 -0.76 15.79 14.98
CA ARG A 53 0.58 16.19 15.37
C ARG A 53 0.88 15.71 16.79
N ALA A 54 2.03 15.11 16.97
CA ALA A 54 2.68 14.95 18.27
C ALA A 54 3.78 16.01 18.39
N ASP A 55 3.72 16.83 19.43
CA ASP A 55 4.77 17.80 19.76
C ASP A 55 6.01 17.14 20.37
N SER A 56 7.05 17.91 20.67
CA SER A 56 8.29 17.43 21.28
C SER A 56 8.10 16.70 22.62
N MET A 57 6.98 16.98 23.34
CA MET A 57 6.60 16.32 24.59
C MET A 57 5.81 15.02 24.35
N GLY A 58 5.40 14.76 23.08
CA GLY A 58 4.55 13.64 22.69
C GLY A 58 3.06 13.91 22.91
N GLN A 59 2.65 15.17 23.11
CA GLN A 59 1.24 15.52 23.21
C GLN A 59 0.61 15.50 21.81
N ILE A 60 -0.43 14.67 21.63
CA ILE A 60 -1.13 14.51 20.34
C ILE A 60 -2.30 15.48 20.27
N SER A 61 -2.44 16.16 19.13
CA SER A 61 -3.54 17.06 18.83
C SER A 61 -3.94 17.04 17.36
N GLU A 62 -5.23 17.26 17.10
CA GLU A 62 -5.72 17.55 15.75
C GLU A 62 -5.26 18.96 15.34
N VAL A 63 -4.70 19.08 14.13
CA VAL A 63 -4.00 20.29 13.71
C VAL A 63 -4.93 21.30 13.02
N LEU A 64 -5.78 20.80 12.11
CA LEU A 64 -6.52 21.63 11.17
C LEU A 64 -7.84 22.17 11.78
N PRO A 65 -8.14 23.47 11.63
CA PRO A 65 -9.43 24.02 12.00
C PRO A 65 -10.52 23.64 10.99
N LEU A 66 -11.77 24.00 11.33
CA LEU A 66 -12.91 23.80 10.43
C LEU A 66 -12.76 24.62 9.14
N ILE A 67 -13.08 24.03 8.00
CA ILE A 67 -13.25 24.74 6.73
C ILE A 67 -14.50 25.62 6.84
N ASP A 68 -14.35 26.93 6.58
CA ASP A 68 -15.39 27.95 6.69
C ASP A 68 -16.12 27.95 8.04
N GLY A 69 -15.49 27.40 9.09
CA GLY A 69 -16.08 27.28 10.43
C GLY A 69 -17.23 26.27 10.54
N ILE A 70 -17.42 25.41 9.53
CA ILE A 70 -18.60 24.54 9.39
C ILE A 70 -18.23 23.06 9.45
N ARG A 71 -17.28 22.61 8.62
CA ARG A 71 -16.95 21.20 8.49
C ARG A 71 -15.48 20.87 8.79
N LEU A 72 -15.23 19.69 9.32
CA LEU A 72 -13.88 19.15 9.47
C LEU A 72 -13.29 18.80 8.10
N PRO A 73 -11.98 19.04 7.87
CA PRO A 73 -11.29 18.57 6.68
C PRO A 73 -11.23 17.05 6.61
N ASP A 74 -11.18 16.52 5.38
CA ASP A 74 -10.75 15.16 5.08
C ASP A 74 -9.41 15.24 4.32
N VAL A 75 -8.29 14.97 4.99
CA VAL A 75 -6.94 15.08 4.40
C VAL A 75 -6.70 13.91 3.46
N ARG A 76 -7.15 14.08 2.22
CA ARG A 76 -7.15 13.02 1.20
C ARG A 76 -7.00 13.59 -0.19
N THR A 77 -6.28 12.86 -1.03
CA THR A 77 -6.30 13.04 -2.49
C THR A 77 -6.63 11.72 -3.18
N ARG A 78 -7.15 11.81 -4.40
CA ARG A 78 -7.39 10.66 -5.27
C ARG A 78 -6.59 10.77 -6.58
N VAL A 79 -5.47 11.46 -6.57
CA VAL A 79 -4.53 11.43 -7.69
C VAL A 79 -4.13 9.96 -7.92
N HIS A 80 -4.15 9.51 -9.17
CA HIS A 80 -3.93 8.12 -9.57
C HIS A 80 -4.88 7.11 -8.89
N GLU A 81 -6.06 7.56 -8.42
CA GLU A 81 -7.08 6.85 -7.62
C GLU A 81 -6.61 6.42 -6.21
N TYR A 82 -5.36 6.03 -6.04
CA TYR A 82 -4.81 5.55 -4.75
C TYR A 82 -4.32 6.66 -3.82
N GLY A 83 -4.10 7.87 -4.35
CA GLY A 83 -3.68 9.05 -3.57
C GLY A 83 -2.31 8.90 -2.93
N GLY A 84 -2.21 9.34 -1.69
CA GLY A 84 -0.96 9.44 -0.94
C GLY A 84 -0.39 10.86 -0.98
N ARG A 85 0.50 11.18 -0.04
CA ARG A 85 1.11 12.52 0.13
C ARG A 85 0.09 13.66 -0.03
N ALA A 86 -1.04 13.51 0.68
CA ALA A 86 -2.15 14.44 0.65
C ALA A 86 -1.85 15.76 1.39
N TYR A 87 -0.71 15.84 2.10
CA TYR A 87 -0.23 17.03 2.76
C TYR A 87 1.30 17.13 2.71
N ALA A 88 1.78 18.36 2.92
CA ALA A 88 3.16 18.68 3.24
C ALA A 88 3.21 19.66 4.41
N VAL A 89 4.32 19.66 5.14
CA VAL A 89 4.60 20.58 6.24
C VAL A 89 6.04 21.08 6.16
N SER A 90 6.25 22.36 6.42
CA SER A 90 7.56 23.02 6.50
C SER A 90 7.46 24.21 7.44
N ASP A 91 8.27 24.25 8.48
CA ASP A 91 8.31 25.32 9.50
C ASP A 91 6.91 25.70 10.06
N GLY A 92 6.08 24.66 10.32
CA GLY A 92 4.71 24.80 10.81
C GLY A 92 3.71 25.30 9.76
N PHE A 93 4.13 25.50 8.52
CA PHE A 93 3.25 25.81 7.40
C PHE A 93 2.81 24.52 6.72
N ILE A 94 1.49 24.31 6.64
CA ILE A 94 0.88 23.07 6.13
C ILE A 94 0.13 23.38 4.85
N VAL A 95 0.31 22.52 3.84
CA VAL A 95 -0.51 22.48 2.62
C VAL A 95 -1.17 21.09 2.55
N PHE A 96 -2.45 21.03 2.23
CA PHE A 96 -3.18 19.76 2.12
C PHE A 96 -4.29 19.78 1.09
N SER A 97 -4.63 18.62 0.53
CA SER A 97 -5.84 18.40 -0.27
C SER A 97 -6.98 17.96 0.62
N ASP A 98 -8.16 18.54 0.39
CA ASP A 98 -9.40 18.13 1.04
C ASP A 98 -10.18 17.13 0.17
N GLY A 99 -10.51 15.98 0.75
CA GLY A 99 -11.18 14.87 0.05
C GLY A 99 -12.65 15.15 -0.31
N PHE A 100 -13.30 16.15 0.32
CA PHE A 100 -14.69 16.47 0.05
C PHE A 100 -14.86 17.40 -1.15
N ASP A 101 -14.03 18.46 -1.26
CA ASP A 101 -14.19 19.44 -2.33
C ASP A 101 -13.05 19.44 -3.35
N GLY A 102 -12.00 18.62 -3.13
CA GLY A 102 -10.85 18.47 -4.00
C GLY A 102 -9.90 19.67 -4.05
N ARG A 103 -10.13 20.69 -3.22
CA ARG A 103 -9.29 21.90 -3.16
C ARG A 103 -8.03 21.65 -2.36
N VAL A 104 -7.01 22.44 -2.68
CA VAL A 104 -5.82 22.58 -1.85
C VAL A 104 -6.01 23.77 -0.90
N TYR A 105 -5.66 23.55 0.37
CA TYR A 105 -5.68 24.55 1.41
C TYR A 105 -4.31 24.71 2.04
N ALA A 106 -4.03 25.93 2.52
CA ALA A 106 -2.88 26.22 3.37
C ALA A 106 -3.32 26.57 4.78
N PHE A 107 -2.50 26.22 5.75
CA PHE A 107 -2.68 26.52 7.16
C PHE A 107 -1.32 26.77 7.83
N ASN A 108 -1.19 27.87 8.56
CA ASN A 108 -0.01 28.15 9.36
C ASN A 108 -0.32 27.90 10.84
N THR A 109 0.34 26.93 11.45
CA THR A 109 0.15 26.56 12.87
C THR A 109 0.54 27.69 13.82
N ARG A 110 1.39 28.61 13.37
CA ARG A 110 1.89 29.77 14.14
C ARG A 110 1.03 31.03 13.95
N ASP A 111 0.07 31.03 12.99
CA ASP A 111 -0.85 32.16 12.83
C ASP A 111 -1.94 32.16 13.93
N PRO A 112 -1.98 33.16 14.80
CA PRO A 112 -2.97 33.21 15.86
C PRO A 112 -4.43 33.28 15.38
N ARG A 113 -4.68 33.70 14.14
CA ARG A 113 -6.02 33.71 13.54
C ARG A 113 -6.51 32.29 13.20
N ARG A 114 -5.61 31.30 13.10
CA ARG A 114 -5.92 29.90 12.78
C ARG A 114 -6.86 29.74 11.58
N GLN A 115 -6.58 30.48 10.50
CA GLN A 115 -7.43 30.52 9.32
C GLN A 115 -6.88 29.63 8.21
N LEU A 116 -7.75 28.80 7.61
CA LEU A 116 -7.47 28.09 6.38
C LEU A 116 -7.55 29.04 5.17
N VAL A 117 -6.56 28.94 4.29
CA VAL A 117 -6.51 29.71 3.04
C VAL A 117 -6.67 28.72 1.87
N PRO A 118 -7.74 28.83 1.07
CA PRO A 118 -7.84 28.03 -0.13
C PRO A 118 -6.79 28.47 -1.16
N LEU A 119 -6.05 27.54 -1.73
CA LEU A 119 -5.01 27.78 -2.71
C LEU A 119 -5.46 27.52 -4.15
N THR A 120 -6.45 26.66 -4.35
CA THR A 120 -6.96 26.28 -5.70
C THR A 120 -8.44 26.59 -5.82
N PRO A 121 -8.98 26.80 -7.04
CA PRO A 121 -10.41 26.96 -7.23
C PRO A 121 -11.14 25.63 -7.03
N LEU A 122 -12.46 25.69 -6.86
CA LEU A 122 -13.32 24.52 -7.03
C LEU A 122 -13.26 24.06 -8.49
N GLY A 123 -13.14 22.74 -8.70
CA GLY A 123 -13.03 22.21 -10.04
C GLY A 123 -12.89 20.69 -10.07
N LYS A 124 -12.50 20.18 -11.23
CA LYS A 124 -12.30 18.75 -11.48
C LYS A 124 -10.82 18.36 -11.50
N VAL A 125 -9.95 19.19 -10.92
CA VAL A 125 -8.51 18.89 -10.81
C VAL A 125 -8.23 18.37 -9.41
N ARG A 126 -7.60 17.21 -9.33
CA ARG A 126 -7.10 16.62 -8.09
C ARG A 126 -5.64 17.00 -7.91
N TYR A 127 -5.22 17.27 -6.69
CA TYR A 127 -3.84 17.64 -6.36
C TYR A 127 -3.29 16.74 -5.27
N GLY A 128 -1.99 16.47 -5.32
CA GLY A 128 -1.26 15.70 -4.30
C GLY A 128 0.24 15.78 -4.50
N ASP A 129 0.98 15.00 -3.72
CA ASP A 129 2.44 14.90 -3.81
C ASP A 129 3.14 16.26 -3.66
N PHE A 130 2.83 16.96 -2.58
CA PHE A 130 3.22 18.34 -2.35
C PHE A 130 4.69 18.49 -1.93
N GLU A 131 5.37 19.50 -2.50
CA GLU A 131 6.70 19.95 -2.11
C GLU A 131 6.70 21.47 -1.91
N ILE A 132 6.86 21.94 -0.68
CA ILE A 132 6.77 23.34 -0.31
C ILE A 132 8.09 24.07 -0.63
N ALA A 133 8.02 25.20 -1.32
CA ALA A 133 9.11 26.10 -1.66
C ALA A 133 8.90 27.46 -0.97
N ASP A 134 9.11 27.50 0.34
CA ASP A 134 8.82 28.67 1.19
C ASP A 134 9.46 29.95 0.68
N VAL A 135 10.76 29.90 0.32
CA VAL A 135 11.50 31.07 -0.17
C VAL A 135 10.87 31.66 -1.44
N ARG A 136 10.16 30.84 -2.22
CA ARG A 136 9.51 31.24 -3.47
C ARG A 136 8.03 31.59 -3.27
N GLY A 137 7.45 31.27 -2.12
CA GLY A 137 6.01 31.38 -1.88
C GLY A 137 5.19 30.46 -2.77
N LEU A 138 5.71 29.27 -3.10
CA LEU A 138 5.10 28.26 -3.99
C LEU A 138 5.02 26.90 -3.31
N VAL A 139 4.07 26.07 -3.77
CA VAL A 139 4.10 24.61 -3.54
C VAL A 139 4.04 23.91 -4.88
N TYR A 140 5.00 23.00 -5.12
CA TYR A 140 4.95 22.08 -6.27
C TYR A 140 4.01 20.95 -5.94
N ALA A 141 3.23 20.52 -6.94
CA ALA A 141 2.21 19.47 -6.76
C ALA A 141 2.01 18.69 -8.06
N VAL A 142 1.63 17.43 -7.91
CA VAL A 142 1.02 16.66 -9.00
C VAL A 142 -0.43 17.11 -9.15
N ALA A 143 -0.82 17.48 -10.36
CA ALA A 143 -2.18 17.81 -10.75
C ALA A 143 -2.72 16.76 -11.73
N GLU A 144 -3.94 16.29 -11.47
CA GLU A 144 -4.67 15.35 -12.32
C GLU A 144 -5.99 15.98 -12.76
N ASP A 145 -6.08 16.38 -14.02
CA ASP A 145 -7.19 17.14 -14.57
C ASP A 145 -8.23 16.24 -15.24
N HIS A 146 -9.42 16.17 -14.63
CA HIS A 146 -10.59 15.45 -15.07
C HIS A 146 -11.61 16.35 -15.80
N SER A 147 -11.24 17.54 -16.25
CA SER A 147 -12.17 18.50 -16.87
C SER A 147 -12.66 18.06 -18.23
N ASN A 148 -11.87 17.30 -18.96
CA ASN A 148 -12.20 16.80 -20.29
C ASN A 148 -12.69 15.34 -20.26
N PRO A 149 -13.51 14.92 -21.26
CA PRO A 149 -13.84 13.51 -21.43
C PRO A 149 -12.61 12.67 -21.76
N GLY A 150 -12.61 11.41 -21.32
CA GLY A 150 -11.51 10.46 -21.50
C GLY A 150 -10.60 10.37 -20.27
N GLU A 151 -9.38 9.92 -20.47
CA GLU A 151 -8.42 9.80 -19.39
C GLU A 151 -7.99 11.17 -18.86
N PRO A 152 -7.81 11.33 -17.54
CA PRO A 152 -7.34 12.58 -16.96
C PRO A 152 -5.92 12.91 -17.40
N VAL A 153 -5.59 14.20 -17.46
CA VAL A 153 -4.26 14.68 -17.81
C VAL A 153 -3.47 14.94 -16.53
N ASN A 154 -2.31 14.28 -16.42
CA ASN A 154 -1.40 14.48 -15.30
C ASN A 154 -0.30 15.48 -15.66
N SER A 155 0.03 16.34 -14.71
CA SER A 155 1.09 17.34 -14.86
C SER A 155 1.69 17.69 -13.51
N LEU A 156 2.90 18.26 -13.54
CA LEU A 156 3.51 18.91 -12.40
C LEU A 156 3.23 20.41 -12.49
N VAL A 157 2.74 21.00 -11.40
CA VAL A 157 2.39 22.41 -11.31
C VAL A 157 3.02 23.06 -10.08
N ALA A 158 3.14 24.40 -10.08
CA ALA A 158 3.44 25.17 -8.90
C ALA A 158 2.23 26.08 -8.56
N ILE A 159 1.79 26.04 -7.30
CA ILE A 159 0.63 26.76 -6.79
C ILE A 159 1.12 27.86 -5.84
N PRO A 160 0.74 29.14 -6.05
CA PRO A 160 1.07 30.21 -5.12
C PRO A 160 0.44 30.03 -3.73
N LEU A 161 1.25 30.20 -2.69
CA LEU A 161 0.83 30.03 -1.29
C LEU A 161 -0.03 31.18 -0.74
N ASP A 162 -0.14 32.29 -1.46
CA ASP A 162 -0.92 33.47 -1.05
C ASP A 162 -2.43 33.37 -1.36
N GLY A 163 -2.87 32.26 -1.97
CA GLY A 163 -4.29 32.02 -2.29
C GLY A 163 -4.83 32.74 -3.53
N ARG A 164 -3.98 33.46 -4.29
CA ARG A 164 -4.44 34.15 -5.51
C ARG A 164 -4.99 33.15 -6.55
N ALA A 165 -4.43 31.96 -6.66
CA ALA A 165 -4.87 30.94 -7.60
C ALA A 165 -6.27 30.36 -7.26
N ALA A 166 -6.72 30.46 -6.02
CA ALA A 166 -8.08 30.08 -5.65
C ALA A 166 -9.18 30.90 -6.35
N ARG A 167 -8.84 32.12 -6.79
CA ARG A 167 -9.74 33.05 -7.49
C ARG A 167 -9.49 33.07 -8.99
N ASN A 168 -8.28 32.69 -9.42
CA ASN A 168 -7.86 32.71 -10.81
C ASN A 168 -6.95 31.51 -11.10
N ALA A 169 -7.48 30.46 -11.71
CA ALA A 169 -6.75 29.24 -12.04
C ALA A 169 -5.50 29.49 -12.93
N PHE A 170 -5.47 30.59 -13.69
CA PHE A 170 -4.30 30.95 -14.53
C PHE A 170 -3.07 31.35 -13.70
N GLU A 171 -3.21 31.56 -12.41
CA GLU A 171 -2.07 31.77 -11.50
C GLU A 171 -1.35 30.47 -11.11
N ILE A 172 -1.93 29.31 -11.39
CA ILE A 172 -1.24 28.00 -11.26
C ILE A 172 -0.25 27.89 -12.39
N ILE A 173 1.01 27.68 -12.04
CA ILE A 173 2.13 27.67 -12.97
C ILE A 173 2.37 26.24 -13.48
N PRO A 174 2.25 25.94 -14.79
CA PRO A 174 2.65 24.65 -15.32
C PRO A 174 4.16 24.48 -15.26
N ILE A 175 4.63 23.32 -14.75
CA ILE A 175 6.05 23.00 -14.57
C ILE A 175 6.50 21.93 -15.54
N PHE A 176 5.78 20.81 -15.62
CA PHE A 176 6.06 19.69 -16.51
C PHE A 176 4.78 18.98 -16.92
N GLY A 177 4.74 18.52 -18.17
CA GLY A 177 3.63 17.77 -18.73
C GLY A 177 4.03 17.00 -19.97
N GLY A 178 3.08 16.27 -20.58
CA GLY A 178 3.30 15.47 -21.78
C GLY A 178 3.68 14.01 -21.49
N SER A 179 3.76 13.63 -20.21
CA SER A 179 3.77 12.22 -19.79
C SER A 179 2.40 11.81 -19.25
N ASP A 180 2.08 10.51 -19.32
CA ASP A 180 0.81 10.02 -18.78
C ASP A 180 0.75 10.19 -17.26
N PHE A 181 1.88 10.05 -16.58
CA PHE A 181 1.99 10.17 -15.13
C PHE A 181 3.22 10.93 -14.70
N VAL A 182 3.10 11.61 -13.56
CA VAL A 182 4.20 12.32 -12.88
C VAL A 182 4.08 12.11 -11.38
N SER A 183 5.22 12.12 -10.66
CA SER A 183 5.26 12.02 -9.20
C SER A 183 6.55 12.53 -8.59
N SER A 184 6.60 12.55 -7.27
CA SER A 184 7.78 12.73 -6.43
C SER A 184 8.57 14.00 -6.71
N PRO A 185 7.93 15.19 -6.85
CA PRO A 185 8.67 16.43 -6.91
C PRO A 185 9.47 16.63 -5.62
N THR A 186 10.76 16.98 -5.76
CA THR A 186 11.62 17.27 -4.61
C THR A 186 12.61 18.38 -4.94
N LEU A 187 12.73 19.35 -4.05
CA LEU A 187 13.61 20.51 -4.17
C LEU A 187 15.01 20.23 -3.61
N SER A 188 16.03 20.73 -4.31
CA SER A 188 17.39 20.80 -3.73
C SER A 188 17.42 21.71 -2.50
N PRO A 189 18.35 21.48 -1.55
CA PRO A 189 18.44 22.27 -0.32
C PRO A 189 18.60 23.78 -0.55
N ASP A 190 19.25 24.15 -1.68
CA ASP A 190 19.42 25.55 -2.09
C ASP A 190 18.19 26.12 -2.85
N GLY A 191 17.14 25.30 -3.07
CA GLY A 191 15.92 25.69 -3.78
C GLY A 191 16.11 26.02 -5.26
N THR A 192 17.26 25.67 -5.87
CA THR A 192 17.58 26.04 -7.26
C THR A 192 17.26 24.95 -8.27
N LYS A 193 17.05 23.71 -7.82
CA LYS A 193 16.77 22.56 -8.68
C LYS A 193 15.58 21.78 -8.19
N LEU A 194 14.85 21.18 -9.14
CA LEU A 194 13.73 20.27 -8.88
C LEU A 194 14.05 18.94 -9.54
N ALA A 195 13.86 17.84 -8.80
CA ALA A 195 13.83 16.49 -9.36
C ALA A 195 12.40 15.94 -9.31
N TRP A 196 12.02 15.09 -10.28
CA TRP A 196 10.70 14.45 -10.34
C TRP A 196 10.75 13.17 -11.17
N LEU A 197 9.72 12.34 -11.02
CA LEU A 197 9.53 11.12 -11.80
C LEU A 197 8.43 11.28 -12.84
N SER A 198 8.55 10.55 -13.95
CA SER A 198 7.48 10.37 -14.93
C SER A 198 7.49 8.97 -15.52
N TRP A 199 6.33 8.52 -16.02
CA TRP A 199 6.20 7.31 -16.81
C TRP A 199 5.01 7.42 -17.76
N ASN A 200 4.98 6.52 -18.74
CA ASN A 200 3.93 6.47 -19.75
C ASN A 200 3.39 5.06 -19.90
N HIS A 201 2.15 4.95 -20.33
CA HIS A 201 1.55 3.71 -20.75
C HIS A 201 2.45 2.95 -21.75
N PRO A 202 2.47 1.61 -21.71
CA PRO A 202 1.71 0.72 -20.82
C PRO A 202 2.37 0.49 -19.44
N ASN A 203 3.41 1.25 -19.10
CA ASN A 203 4.19 1.01 -17.89
C ASN A 203 3.47 1.51 -16.63
N MET A 204 3.69 0.77 -15.56
CA MET A 204 3.43 1.20 -14.18
C MET A 204 4.67 1.86 -13.58
N ALA A 205 4.49 2.58 -12.47
CA ALA A 205 5.61 3.21 -11.73
C ALA A 205 6.71 2.21 -11.33
N TRP A 206 6.39 0.92 -11.26
CA TRP A 206 7.30 -0.18 -10.89
C TRP A 206 7.72 -1.08 -12.06
N THR A 207 7.34 -0.74 -13.31
CA THR A 207 7.83 -1.46 -14.50
C THR A 207 8.85 -0.64 -15.27
N ARG A 208 8.62 0.66 -15.45
CA ARG A 208 9.58 1.62 -16.02
C ARG A 208 9.18 3.03 -15.64
N SER A 209 10.13 3.81 -15.14
CA SER A 209 9.97 5.24 -14.88
C SER A 209 11.25 6.01 -15.21
N ALA A 210 11.10 7.29 -15.48
CA ALA A 210 12.21 8.20 -15.77
C ALA A 210 12.41 9.20 -14.62
N LEU A 211 13.65 9.46 -14.26
CA LEU A 211 14.06 10.49 -13.30
C LEU A 211 14.54 11.73 -14.06
N HIS A 212 13.89 12.85 -13.80
CA HIS A 212 14.22 14.16 -14.34
C HIS A 212 14.86 15.05 -13.29
N VAL A 213 15.73 15.95 -13.73
CA VAL A 213 16.27 17.04 -12.91
C VAL A 213 16.29 18.32 -13.74
N GLY A 214 15.77 19.41 -13.17
CA GLY A 214 15.74 20.71 -13.82
C GLY A 214 16.25 21.83 -12.92
N SER A 215 16.88 22.85 -13.51
CA SER A 215 17.15 24.14 -12.87
C SER A 215 15.89 24.99 -12.87
N LEU A 216 15.63 25.67 -11.77
CA LEU A 216 14.52 26.60 -11.62
C LEU A 216 14.96 28.04 -11.88
N ASP A 217 14.14 28.80 -12.62
CA ASP A 217 14.29 30.23 -12.74
C ASP A 217 13.77 30.97 -11.48
N PHE A 218 13.78 32.30 -11.50
CA PHE A 218 13.32 33.11 -10.38
C PHE A 218 11.80 33.03 -10.15
N GLU A 219 11.02 32.65 -11.19
CA GLU A 219 9.57 32.43 -11.08
C GLU A 219 9.22 31.03 -10.60
N GLY A 220 10.22 30.14 -10.43
CA GLY A 220 10.03 28.75 -10.04
C GLY A 220 9.67 27.82 -11.20
N LYS A 221 9.85 28.25 -12.45
CA LYS A 221 9.68 27.43 -13.65
C LYS A 221 10.97 26.70 -14.02
N ILE A 222 10.85 25.62 -14.77
CA ILE A 222 12.00 24.91 -15.30
C ILE A 222 12.67 25.76 -16.39
N ALA A 223 13.89 26.23 -16.13
CA ALA A 223 14.72 26.95 -17.11
C ALA A 223 15.45 25.99 -18.06
N ALA A 224 15.92 24.87 -17.55
CA ALA A 224 16.52 23.78 -18.31
C ALA A 224 16.40 22.48 -17.53
N SER A 225 16.28 21.35 -18.22
CA SER A 225 16.19 20.03 -17.58
C SER A 225 16.88 18.94 -18.40
N LEU A 226 17.19 17.85 -17.73
CA LEU A 226 17.65 16.61 -18.35
C LEU A 226 16.95 15.40 -17.74
N ILE A 227 16.96 14.31 -18.47
CA ILE A 227 16.57 13.00 -17.96
C ILE A 227 17.84 12.35 -17.41
N LEU A 228 17.86 12.14 -16.09
CA LEU A 228 19.02 11.55 -15.42
C LEU A 228 19.04 10.03 -15.56
N VAL A 229 17.86 9.39 -15.46
CA VAL A 229 17.69 7.95 -15.64
C VAL A 229 16.44 7.71 -16.47
N ASP A 230 16.58 7.00 -17.58
CA ASP A 230 15.52 6.41 -18.39
C ASP A 230 16.08 5.19 -19.10
N LYS A 231 15.88 4.01 -18.51
CA LYS A 231 16.38 2.75 -19.07
C LYS A 231 15.21 1.79 -19.27
N PRO A 232 15.19 1.00 -20.36
CA PRO A 232 14.19 -0.04 -20.54
C PRO A 232 14.13 -0.97 -19.33
N GLU A 233 12.92 -1.30 -18.89
CA GLU A 233 12.64 -2.22 -17.78
C GLU A 233 13.27 -1.84 -16.42
N VAL A 234 13.71 -0.59 -16.25
CA VAL A 234 14.22 -0.08 -14.98
C VAL A 234 13.20 0.86 -14.36
N CYS A 235 12.91 0.64 -13.09
CA CYS A 235 12.06 1.48 -12.28
C CYS A 235 12.92 2.37 -11.40
N VAL A 236 12.57 3.64 -11.34
CA VAL A 236 13.19 4.61 -10.45
C VAL A 236 12.18 5.05 -9.41
N TYR A 237 12.61 5.12 -8.16
CA TYR A 237 11.78 5.48 -7.02
C TYR A 237 12.45 6.54 -6.16
N GLU A 238 11.63 7.31 -5.46
CA GLU A 238 12.01 8.08 -4.27
C GLU A 238 13.21 9.02 -4.48
N PRO A 239 13.24 9.90 -5.49
CA PRO A 239 14.31 10.88 -5.58
C PRO A 239 14.30 11.78 -4.35
N ARG A 240 15.47 11.99 -3.73
CA ARG A 240 15.64 12.84 -2.56
C ARG A 240 17.04 13.47 -2.54
N TRP A 241 17.09 14.75 -2.29
CA TRP A 241 18.34 15.48 -2.16
C TRP A 241 18.96 15.24 -0.78
N THR A 242 20.28 15.03 -0.75
CA THR A 242 21.05 15.04 0.49
C THR A 242 21.22 16.46 1.01
N LEU A 243 21.54 16.59 2.30
CA LEU A 243 21.88 17.90 2.88
C LEU A 243 23.08 18.58 2.21
N ASN A 244 23.93 17.80 1.53
CA ASN A 244 25.09 18.30 0.75
C ASN A 244 24.74 18.69 -0.71
N GLY A 245 23.49 18.49 -1.15
CA GLY A 245 23.03 18.81 -2.49
C GLY A 245 23.31 17.74 -3.55
N ASP A 246 23.61 16.51 -3.16
CA ASP A 246 23.61 15.36 -4.06
C ASP A 246 22.21 14.75 -4.15
N LEU A 247 21.91 14.07 -5.25
CA LEU A 247 20.62 13.42 -5.43
C LEU A 247 20.76 11.91 -5.20
N ILE A 248 19.97 11.40 -4.26
CA ILE A 248 19.77 9.98 -4.05
C ILE A 248 18.49 9.55 -4.76
N HIS A 249 18.49 8.37 -5.33
CA HIS A 249 17.30 7.68 -5.81
C HIS A 249 17.47 6.17 -5.63
N VAL A 250 16.37 5.46 -5.71
CA VAL A 250 16.37 3.99 -5.78
C VAL A 250 16.11 3.59 -7.22
N ASP A 251 16.89 2.66 -7.77
CA ASP A 251 16.56 2.01 -9.04
C ASP A 251 16.82 0.49 -8.96
N ASP A 252 16.17 -0.27 -9.84
CA ASP A 252 16.28 -1.72 -9.83
C ASP A 252 17.14 -2.30 -10.97
N SER A 253 18.03 -1.50 -11.54
CA SER A 253 18.94 -1.93 -12.64
C SER A 253 19.88 -3.08 -12.24
N SER A 254 20.18 -3.23 -10.95
CA SER A 254 20.95 -4.36 -10.40
C SER A 254 20.14 -5.67 -10.27
N GLY A 255 18.84 -5.64 -10.53
CA GLY A 255 17.89 -6.71 -10.21
C GLY A 255 17.24 -6.58 -8.80
N TRP A 256 17.68 -5.57 -8.04
CA TRP A 256 17.15 -5.20 -6.73
C TRP A 256 16.98 -3.70 -6.66
N ALA A 257 15.96 -3.22 -5.96
CA ALA A 257 15.72 -1.80 -5.73
C ALA A 257 16.80 -1.25 -4.79
N ASN A 258 17.93 -0.83 -5.34
CA ASN A 258 19.10 -0.35 -4.60
C ASN A 258 19.23 1.17 -4.64
N LEU A 259 19.98 1.72 -3.68
CA LEU A 259 20.28 3.14 -3.58
C LEU A 259 21.39 3.55 -4.56
N TYR A 260 21.17 4.66 -5.26
CA TYR A 260 22.12 5.30 -6.16
C TYR A 260 22.34 6.76 -5.73
N ARG A 261 23.56 7.25 -5.84
CA ARG A 261 23.95 8.63 -5.57
C ARG A 261 24.44 9.31 -6.84
N THR A 262 23.89 10.47 -7.12
CA THR A 262 24.35 11.36 -8.20
C THR A 262 24.98 12.61 -7.60
N GLU A 263 26.22 12.86 -7.97
CA GLU A 263 27.04 14.01 -7.56
C GLU A 263 27.25 14.96 -8.74
N GLY A 264 27.72 16.20 -8.48
CA GLY A 264 28.10 17.14 -9.52
C GLY A 264 27.10 18.27 -9.76
N PHE A 265 26.11 18.46 -8.90
CA PHE A 265 25.08 19.50 -9.04
C PHE A 265 25.53 20.90 -8.61
N GLN A 266 26.67 21.01 -7.97
CA GLN A 266 27.19 22.30 -7.46
C GLN A 266 27.48 23.26 -8.61
N TRP A 267 27.10 24.51 -8.42
CA TRP A 267 27.38 25.60 -9.33
C TRP A 267 28.63 26.35 -8.88
N ASN A 268 29.49 26.76 -9.85
CA ASN A 268 30.63 27.63 -9.61
C ASN A 268 30.35 28.97 -10.28
N GLU A 269 30.67 30.08 -9.64
CA GLU A 269 30.41 31.43 -10.12
C GLU A 269 31.07 31.73 -11.48
N ASP A 270 32.18 31.05 -11.79
CA ASP A 270 32.95 31.22 -13.05
C ASP A 270 32.42 30.36 -14.22
N GLU A 271 31.35 29.58 -14.02
CA GLU A 271 30.81 28.63 -15.00
C GLU A 271 29.40 29.04 -15.48
N ASP A 272 29.04 28.53 -16.68
CA ASP A 272 27.64 28.59 -17.13
C ASP A 272 26.71 27.94 -16.12
N GLN A 273 25.56 28.59 -15.85
CA GLN A 273 24.58 28.12 -14.84
C GLN A 273 24.03 26.70 -15.10
N PHE A 274 24.24 26.16 -16.33
CA PHE A 274 23.82 24.81 -16.71
C PHE A 274 25.00 23.83 -16.84
N ALA A 275 26.22 24.25 -16.56
CA ALA A 275 27.42 23.41 -16.68
C ALA A 275 27.37 22.13 -15.84
N TRP A 276 26.63 22.15 -14.72
CA TRP A 276 26.40 20.97 -13.88
C TRP A 276 25.80 19.79 -14.64
N MET A 277 24.97 20.03 -15.68
CA MET A 277 24.33 18.97 -16.48
C MET A 277 25.31 18.03 -17.17
N THR A 278 26.51 18.47 -17.42
CA THR A 278 27.58 17.68 -18.08
C THR A 278 28.54 17.01 -17.11
N ARG A 279 28.44 17.33 -15.80
CA ARG A 279 29.37 16.84 -14.77
C ARG A 279 28.77 15.73 -13.89
N LEU A 280 27.50 15.47 -14.04
CA LEU A 280 26.79 14.50 -13.20
C LEU A 280 27.43 13.12 -13.26
N ARG A 281 27.61 12.51 -12.09
CA ARG A 281 28.12 11.15 -11.93
C ARG A 281 27.21 10.36 -11.01
N THR A 282 26.53 9.37 -11.56
CA THR A 282 25.69 8.44 -10.81
C THR A 282 26.45 7.16 -10.52
N ARG A 283 26.44 6.72 -9.28
CA ARG A 283 27.02 5.45 -8.83
C ARG A 283 26.09 4.71 -7.89
N PRO A 284 26.12 3.36 -7.87
CA PRO A 284 25.44 2.61 -6.83
C PRO A 284 26.06 2.96 -5.46
N LEU A 285 25.22 3.14 -4.45
CA LEU A 285 25.66 3.46 -3.10
C LEU A 285 25.85 2.19 -2.26
N HIS A 286 24.85 1.28 -2.28
CA HIS A 286 24.89 0.01 -1.55
C HIS A 286 24.32 -1.13 -2.40
N PRO A 287 25.09 -1.68 -3.37
CA PRO A 287 24.65 -2.83 -4.17
C PRO A 287 24.47 -4.08 -3.31
N SER A 288 23.27 -4.63 -3.27
CA SER A 288 22.95 -5.80 -2.43
C SER A 288 21.68 -6.50 -2.90
N ALA A 289 21.47 -7.74 -2.40
CA ALA A 289 20.23 -8.49 -2.58
C ALA A 289 19.14 -8.00 -1.59
N ARG A 290 18.93 -6.69 -1.53
CA ARG A 290 17.97 -5.98 -0.65
C ARG A 290 17.14 -5.00 -1.48
N ALA A 291 15.87 -4.84 -1.11
CA ALA A 291 14.98 -3.88 -1.76
C ALA A 291 14.76 -2.66 -0.85
N PHE A 292 15.27 -1.50 -1.25
CA PHE A 292 15.16 -0.21 -0.54
C PHE A 292 13.96 0.60 -1.00
N SER A 293 12.91 -0.01 -1.52
CA SER A 293 11.68 0.67 -1.90
C SER A 293 10.50 -0.29 -1.90
N HIS A 294 9.30 0.28 -1.81
CA HIS A 294 8.02 -0.37 -2.05
C HIS A 294 7.52 -0.07 -3.47
N PRO A 295 6.61 -0.87 -4.06
CA PRO A 295 5.92 -0.47 -5.28
C PRO A 295 5.05 0.77 -5.00
N HIS A 296 5.17 1.78 -5.84
CA HIS A 296 4.53 3.08 -5.65
C HIS A 296 3.07 3.08 -6.14
N TRP A 297 2.22 2.31 -5.46
CA TRP A 297 0.76 2.41 -5.61
C TRP A 297 0.23 3.76 -5.16
N GLN A 298 0.83 4.30 -4.10
CA GLN A 298 0.49 5.60 -3.53
C GLN A 298 1.65 6.57 -3.70
N LEU A 299 1.31 7.85 -3.81
CA LEU A 299 2.27 8.93 -3.84
C LEU A 299 2.97 9.08 -2.47
N GLY A 300 4.22 9.53 -2.50
CA GLY A 300 4.98 9.94 -1.32
C GLY A 300 5.40 8.84 -0.38
N LEU A 301 5.41 7.57 -0.81
CA LEU A 301 6.12 6.50 -0.12
C LEU A 301 7.61 6.80 -0.14
N HIS A 302 8.30 6.61 0.99
CA HIS A 302 9.74 6.75 1.08
C HIS A 302 10.31 5.86 2.17
N SER A 303 11.32 5.10 1.78
CA SER A 303 11.99 4.12 2.61
C SER A 303 13.29 4.64 3.19
N TYR A 304 13.69 5.86 2.89
CA TYR A 304 14.89 6.49 3.44
C TYR A 304 14.74 8.01 3.61
N ASP A 305 15.60 8.59 4.46
CA ASP A 305 15.73 10.02 4.68
C ASP A 305 17.17 10.40 5.05
N ASN A 306 17.49 11.69 5.06
CA ASN A 306 18.76 12.18 5.57
C ASN A 306 18.85 11.97 7.09
N PHE A 307 19.82 11.18 7.56
CA PHE A 307 20.08 11.05 8.98
C PHE A 307 20.95 12.20 9.50
N ASP A 308 22.00 12.48 8.74
CA ASP A 308 22.93 13.60 8.92
C ASP A 308 23.62 13.92 7.57
N TYR A 309 24.67 14.72 7.59
CA TYR A 309 25.46 15.07 6.40
C TYR A 309 26.24 13.90 5.78
N GLU A 310 26.47 12.83 6.51
CA GLU A 310 27.29 11.68 6.10
C GLU A 310 26.47 10.41 5.87
N ASN A 311 25.27 10.34 6.45
CA ASN A 311 24.47 9.12 6.50
C ASN A 311 23.02 9.34 6.05
N LEU A 312 22.46 8.30 5.45
CA LEU A 312 21.02 8.13 5.27
C LEU A 312 20.51 7.17 6.35
N ILE A 313 19.30 7.41 6.87
CA ILE A 313 18.51 6.37 7.54
C ILE A 313 17.68 5.66 6.48
N CYS A 314 17.69 4.34 6.44
CA CYS A 314 17.04 3.54 5.42
C CYS A 314 16.26 2.39 6.01
N SER A 315 15.15 2.04 5.37
CA SER A 315 14.51 0.74 5.52
C SER A 315 14.66 -0.09 4.25
N TRP A 316 14.71 -1.40 4.39
CA TRP A 316 14.83 -2.32 3.25
C TRP A 316 14.16 -3.65 3.55
N ALA A 317 13.72 -4.33 2.49
CA ALA A 317 13.25 -5.71 2.57
C ALA A 317 14.38 -6.68 2.26
N GLU A 318 14.50 -7.73 3.07
CA GLU A 318 15.36 -8.89 2.85
C GLU A 318 14.60 -10.16 3.23
N ASN A 319 14.43 -11.09 2.29
CA ASN A 319 13.65 -12.31 2.50
C ASN A 319 12.22 -12.08 3.04
N GLY A 320 11.54 -11.04 2.56
CA GLY A 320 10.17 -10.69 2.95
C GLY A 320 10.03 -10.00 4.32
N THR A 321 11.12 -9.77 5.03
CA THR A 321 11.14 -9.03 6.30
C THR A 321 11.76 -7.64 6.10
N TRP A 322 11.24 -6.63 6.78
CA TRP A 322 11.76 -5.27 6.70
C TRP A 322 12.74 -4.97 7.84
N HIS A 323 13.74 -4.18 7.53
CA HIS A 323 14.84 -3.78 8.41
C HIS A 323 14.99 -2.26 8.42
N LEU A 324 15.65 -1.73 9.44
CA LEU A 324 15.99 -0.31 9.58
C LEU A 324 17.47 -0.17 9.89
N GLY A 325 18.12 0.84 9.34
CA GLY A 325 19.53 1.10 9.61
C GLY A 325 20.07 2.28 8.84
N THR A 326 21.35 2.57 8.99
CA THR A 326 22.02 3.68 8.30
C THR A 326 22.89 3.19 7.15
N VAL A 327 22.97 4.02 6.10
CA VAL A 327 23.86 3.82 4.96
C VAL A 327 24.73 5.06 4.79
N ARG A 328 26.06 4.87 4.82
CA ARG A 328 27.03 5.95 4.66
C ARG A 328 27.11 6.45 3.21
N LEU A 329 27.12 7.77 3.03
CA LEU A 329 27.15 8.39 1.70
C LEU A 329 28.52 8.26 1.00
N ASP A 330 29.62 8.19 1.74
CA ASP A 330 30.99 8.13 1.18
C ASP A 330 31.33 6.76 0.59
N ASN A 331 31.01 5.68 1.30
CA ASN A 331 31.45 4.32 0.96
C ASN A 331 30.32 3.29 0.86
N GLY A 332 29.06 3.68 1.16
CA GLY A 332 27.89 2.79 1.10
C GLY A 332 27.84 1.74 2.21
N MET A 333 28.62 1.86 3.30
CA MET A 333 28.55 0.93 4.42
C MET A 333 27.16 1.01 5.06
N CYS A 334 26.51 -0.14 5.15
CA CYS A 334 25.20 -0.29 5.76
C CYS A 334 25.36 -0.85 7.18
N GLU A 335 24.76 -0.18 8.15
CA GLU A 335 24.71 -0.61 9.56
C GLU A 335 23.25 -0.81 9.94
N GLU A 336 22.87 -2.07 10.19
CA GLU A 336 21.52 -2.42 10.64
C GLU A 336 21.31 -2.08 12.10
N TRP A 337 20.18 -1.45 12.42
CA TRP A 337 19.79 -1.15 13.78
C TRP A 337 19.03 -2.31 14.40
N ARG A 338 19.40 -2.67 15.62
CA ARG A 338 18.66 -3.66 16.40
C ARG A 338 17.40 -3.04 16.97
N THR A 339 16.28 -3.26 16.30
CA THR A 339 14.97 -2.77 16.72
C THR A 339 13.92 -3.87 16.49
N PRO A 340 12.89 -3.98 17.34
CA PRO A 340 11.78 -4.91 17.08
C PRO A 340 10.83 -4.40 15.98
N TRP A 341 11.02 -3.17 15.48
CA TRP A 341 10.12 -2.49 14.57
C TRP A 341 10.55 -2.64 13.12
N TRP A 342 9.58 -3.01 12.27
CA TRP A 342 9.73 -3.17 10.83
C TRP A 342 8.99 -2.04 10.10
N PRO A 343 9.67 -1.09 9.45
CA PRO A 343 9.01 -0.01 8.72
C PRO A 343 8.07 -0.53 7.64
N THR A 344 6.90 0.12 7.50
CA THR A 344 5.83 -0.32 6.59
C THR A 344 5.60 0.61 5.40
N GLY A 345 6.38 1.67 5.26
CA GLY A 345 6.23 2.54 4.10
C GLY A 345 6.83 3.94 4.20
N ASN A 346 6.92 4.52 5.40
CA ASN A 346 7.51 5.85 5.58
C ASN A 346 8.51 5.86 6.72
N VAL A 347 9.71 6.34 6.39
CA VAL A 347 10.77 6.69 7.34
C VAL A 347 11.03 8.19 7.21
N ALA A 348 10.98 8.93 8.30
CA ALA A 348 11.25 10.35 8.33
C ALA A 348 12.31 10.66 9.40
N CYS A 349 13.16 11.65 9.14
CA CYS A 349 14.24 12.02 10.05
C CYS A 349 14.44 13.53 10.09
N TYR A 350 14.72 14.03 11.27
CA TYR A 350 15.20 15.39 11.48
C TYR A 350 16.29 15.38 12.57
N GLU A 351 17.50 15.84 12.23
CA GLU A 351 18.67 15.91 13.12
C GLU A 351 18.94 14.61 13.89
N GLY A 352 18.87 13.46 13.20
CA GLY A 352 19.10 12.13 13.78
C GLY A 352 17.94 11.56 14.60
N ARG A 353 16.82 12.28 14.74
CA ARG A 353 15.57 11.79 15.31
C ARG A 353 14.78 11.07 14.23
N VAL A 354 14.70 9.75 14.31
CA VAL A 354 14.04 8.89 13.32
C VAL A 354 12.63 8.55 13.77
N VAL A 355 11.67 8.75 12.89
CA VAL A 355 10.27 8.35 13.08
C VAL A 355 9.83 7.50 11.90
N ALA A 356 9.15 6.40 12.17
CA ALA A 356 8.63 5.51 11.15
C ALA A 356 7.20 5.07 11.45
N LEU A 357 6.45 4.78 10.41
CA LEU A 357 5.30 3.91 10.49
C LEU A 357 5.83 2.47 10.44
N ALA A 358 5.65 1.71 11.50
CA ALA A 358 6.24 0.38 11.63
C ALA A 358 5.32 -0.58 12.39
N ASP A 359 5.47 -1.87 12.13
CA ASP A 359 4.86 -2.97 12.86
C ASP A 359 5.93 -3.84 13.56
N SER A 360 5.52 -4.82 14.31
CA SER A 360 6.40 -5.83 14.89
C SER A 360 5.66 -7.17 15.06
N THR A 361 6.33 -8.18 15.57
CA THR A 361 5.70 -9.47 15.90
C THR A 361 4.61 -9.39 16.98
N THR A 362 4.64 -8.35 17.81
CA THR A 362 3.76 -8.18 18.99
C THR A 362 2.95 -6.89 18.97
N HIS A 363 3.16 -6.02 17.99
CA HIS A 363 2.45 -4.75 17.86
C HIS A 363 1.96 -4.56 16.43
N GLU A 364 0.71 -4.15 16.31
CA GLU A 364 0.16 -3.64 15.05
C GLU A 364 0.86 -2.35 14.62
N PRO A 365 0.63 -1.89 13.37
CA PRO A 365 1.24 -0.68 12.86
C PRO A 365 1.13 0.49 13.84
N ALA A 366 2.24 1.17 14.08
CA ALA A 366 2.35 2.30 14.99
C ALA A 366 3.29 3.36 14.42
N ILE A 367 3.07 4.61 14.80
CA ILE A 367 4.06 5.67 14.65
C ILE A 367 5.07 5.49 15.78
N VAL A 368 6.30 5.20 15.41
CA VAL A 368 7.38 4.94 16.37
C VAL A 368 8.56 5.87 16.17
N GLU A 369 9.09 6.38 17.25
CA GLU A 369 10.38 7.06 17.28
C GLU A 369 11.46 6.05 17.67
N VAL A 370 12.52 5.96 16.87
CA VAL A 370 13.61 5.00 17.07
C VAL A 370 14.92 5.77 17.22
N SER A 371 15.68 5.44 18.24
CA SER A 371 16.95 6.09 18.56
C SER A 371 17.90 5.11 19.23
N GLY A 372 19.03 4.77 18.57
CA GLY A 372 20.17 4.08 19.18
C GLY A 372 19.85 2.75 19.92
N GLY A 373 18.83 2.01 19.49
CA GLY A 373 18.39 0.75 20.11
C GLY A 373 17.22 0.91 21.09
N ALA A 374 16.80 2.13 21.42
CA ALA A 374 15.57 2.43 22.13
C ALA A 374 14.45 2.83 21.14
N SER A 375 13.20 2.58 21.51
CA SER A 375 12.05 3.03 20.75
C SER A 375 10.94 3.55 21.65
N ARG A 376 10.18 4.50 21.14
CA ARG A 376 9.00 5.07 21.80
C ARG A 376 7.83 5.04 20.82
N VAL A 377 6.73 4.40 21.20
CA VAL A 377 5.47 4.48 20.44
C VAL A 377 4.84 5.84 20.69
N LEU A 378 4.62 6.60 19.61
CA LEU A 378 3.90 7.87 19.66
C LEU A 378 2.40 7.64 19.50
N ARG A 379 2.02 6.76 18.55
CA ARG A 379 0.63 6.42 18.27
C ARG A 379 0.53 4.97 17.78
N SER A 380 -0.30 4.16 18.41
CA SER A 380 -0.65 2.82 17.91
C SER A 380 -1.90 2.89 17.03
N SER A 381 -1.97 2.03 16.00
CA SER A 381 -3.16 1.87 15.17
C SER A 381 -4.31 1.20 15.93
N SER A 382 -4.04 0.47 17.00
CA SER A 382 -5.04 -0.13 17.88
C SER A 382 -4.70 0.15 19.34
N GLN A 383 -5.74 0.25 20.16
CA GLN A 383 -5.59 0.29 21.63
C GLN A 383 -5.72 -1.10 22.26
N GLU A 384 -6.04 -2.12 21.45
CA GLU A 384 -6.08 -3.49 21.93
C GLU A 384 -4.66 -4.04 22.15
N HIS A 385 -4.44 -4.63 23.29
CA HIS A 385 -3.22 -5.34 23.62
C HIS A 385 -3.54 -6.82 23.80
N LEU A 386 -3.10 -7.61 22.84
CA LEU A 386 -3.18 -9.06 22.99
C LEU A 386 -2.06 -9.55 23.91
N SER A 387 -2.37 -10.50 24.79
CA SER A 387 -1.35 -11.16 25.58
C SER A 387 -0.44 -12.03 24.71
N ASP A 388 0.84 -12.14 25.04
CA ASP A 388 1.83 -12.89 24.26
C ASP A 388 1.47 -14.38 24.07
N ASP A 389 0.71 -14.95 25.00
CA ASP A 389 0.24 -16.33 24.93
C ASP A 389 -0.96 -16.52 23.96
N LEU A 390 -1.59 -15.43 23.52
CA LEU A 390 -2.61 -15.43 22.48
C LEU A 390 -2.06 -15.13 21.09
N ILE A 391 -0.93 -14.39 20.99
CA ILE A 391 -0.35 -13.99 19.71
C ILE A 391 0.27 -15.19 18.99
N SER A 392 -0.28 -15.54 17.82
CA SER A 392 0.37 -16.42 16.85
C SER A 392 1.33 -15.62 16.00
N ALA A 393 2.63 -15.77 16.26
CA ALA A 393 3.67 -15.07 15.50
C ALA A 393 3.89 -15.72 14.14
N ALA A 394 4.16 -14.90 13.12
CA ALA A 394 4.51 -15.35 11.78
C ALA A 394 5.75 -16.25 11.77
N GLN A 395 5.67 -17.37 11.08
CA GLN A 395 6.78 -18.26 10.81
C GLN A 395 7.06 -18.23 9.30
N ALA A 396 8.24 -17.75 8.89
CA ALA A 396 8.63 -17.77 7.51
C ALA A 396 8.72 -19.21 7.01
N VAL A 397 8.02 -19.52 5.93
CA VAL A 397 8.03 -20.83 5.28
C VAL A 397 8.36 -20.66 3.80
N SER A 398 8.93 -21.70 3.22
CA SER A 398 9.15 -21.77 1.78
C SER A 398 8.98 -23.19 1.28
N TRP A 399 8.53 -23.33 0.05
CA TRP A 399 8.37 -24.61 -0.61
C TRP A 399 8.92 -24.54 -2.02
N THR A 400 9.25 -25.70 -2.57
CA THR A 400 9.67 -25.82 -3.96
C THR A 400 8.44 -26.10 -4.80
N SER A 401 8.16 -25.22 -5.74
CA SER A 401 7.09 -25.41 -6.71
C SER A 401 7.40 -26.57 -7.65
N SER A 402 6.37 -27.12 -8.30
CA SER A 402 6.50 -28.25 -9.23
C SER A 402 7.42 -27.97 -10.43
N ASP A 403 7.64 -26.70 -10.77
CA ASP A 403 8.62 -26.24 -11.77
C ASP A 403 10.03 -26.02 -11.22
N GLY A 404 10.26 -26.29 -9.93
CA GLY A 404 11.56 -26.23 -9.26
C GLY A 404 11.95 -24.88 -8.69
N GLU A 405 11.07 -23.86 -8.77
CA GLU A 405 11.32 -22.55 -8.16
C GLU A 405 10.89 -22.50 -6.68
N THR A 406 11.54 -21.63 -5.90
CA THR A 406 11.19 -21.43 -4.49
C THR A 406 10.08 -20.40 -4.38
N VAL A 407 9.04 -20.73 -3.60
CA VAL A 407 7.94 -19.85 -3.24
C VAL A 407 7.99 -19.59 -1.74
N HIS A 408 7.53 -18.43 -1.31
CA HIS A 408 7.64 -17.95 0.06
C HIS A 408 6.26 -17.66 0.68
N GLY A 409 6.19 -17.69 2.00
CA GLY A 409 4.99 -17.31 2.74
C GLY A 409 5.25 -17.20 4.23
N PHE A 410 4.21 -16.83 4.95
CA PHE A 410 4.19 -16.78 6.41
C PHE A 410 3.08 -17.67 6.94
N TYR A 411 3.46 -18.64 7.77
CA TYR A 411 2.54 -19.53 8.46
C TYR A 411 2.26 -19.03 9.87
N TYR A 412 1.01 -19.14 10.29
CA TYR A 412 0.56 -18.82 11.64
C TYR A 412 -0.18 -20.03 12.21
N ALA A 413 0.35 -20.58 13.29
CA ALA A 413 -0.27 -21.73 13.96
C ALA A 413 -1.50 -21.29 14.78
N PRO A 414 -2.51 -22.16 14.95
CA PRO A 414 -3.56 -21.92 15.92
C PRO A 414 -2.99 -21.69 17.32
N LYS A 415 -3.45 -20.64 18.02
CA LYS A 415 -2.96 -20.32 19.36
C LYS A 415 -4.04 -19.67 20.22
N ASN A 416 -4.36 -20.33 21.35
CA ASN A 416 -5.27 -19.84 22.36
C ASN A 416 -4.92 -20.50 23.70
N PRO A 417 -4.60 -19.75 24.77
CA PRO A 417 -4.18 -20.33 26.05
C PRO A 417 -5.30 -21.10 26.78
N GLU A 418 -6.57 -20.83 26.46
CA GLU A 418 -7.72 -21.45 27.11
C GLU A 418 -8.14 -22.78 26.46
N PHE A 419 -7.71 -23.04 25.22
CA PHE A 419 -8.11 -24.21 24.45
C PHE A 419 -6.93 -25.05 23.98
N SER A 420 -7.20 -26.34 23.81
CA SER A 420 -6.31 -27.29 23.13
C SER A 420 -7.15 -28.22 22.26
N ALA A 421 -6.62 -28.62 21.12
CA ALA A 421 -7.31 -29.58 20.26
C ALA A 421 -7.10 -31.03 20.73
N PRO A 422 -7.99 -31.97 20.37
CA PRO A 422 -7.77 -33.39 20.59
C PRO A 422 -6.46 -33.86 19.92
N GLU A 423 -5.77 -34.80 20.56
CA GLU A 423 -4.53 -35.37 20.05
C GLU A 423 -4.73 -35.97 18.65
N GLY A 424 -3.79 -35.69 17.73
CA GLY A 424 -3.83 -36.15 16.35
C GLY A 424 -4.80 -35.41 15.43
N SER A 425 -5.59 -34.44 15.92
CA SER A 425 -6.41 -33.60 15.05
C SER A 425 -5.58 -32.51 14.36
N LEU A 426 -6.02 -32.12 13.16
CA LEU A 426 -5.38 -31.06 12.35
C LEU A 426 -6.31 -29.84 12.22
N PRO A 427 -5.74 -28.60 12.17
CA PRO A 427 -6.54 -27.40 12.06
C PRO A 427 -7.04 -27.16 10.63
N PRO A 428 -8.22 -26.56 10.45
CA PRO A 428 -8.62 -25.98 9.18
C PRO A 428 -7.63 -24.88 8.80
N LEU A 429 -7.33 -24.77 7.50
CA LEU A 429 -6.36 -23.83 6.95
C LEU A 429 -7.05 -22.72 6.15
N LEU A 430 -6.68 -21.48 6.41
CA LEU A 430 -6.99 -20.33 5.57
C LEU A 430 -5.74 -19.90 4.80
N VAL A 431 -5.75 -20.06 3.49
CA VAL A 431 -4.70 -19.55 2.59
C VAL A 431 -5.10 -18.14 2.16
N ASN A 432 -4.32 -17.15 2.56
CA ASN A 432 -4.58 -15.75 2.25
C ASN A 432 -3.69 -15.28 1.10
N VAL A 433 -4.32 -14.60 0.14
CA VAL A 433 -3.68 -14.08 -1.07
C VAL A 433 -3.73 -12.56 -1.03
N HIS A 434 -2.56 -11.91 -1.01
CA HIS A 434 -2.52 -10.45 -1.06
C HIS A 434 -2.99 -9.90 -2.41
N GLY A 435 -3.51 -8.67 -2.39
CA GLY A 435 -3.87 -7.92 -3.60
C GLY A 435 -2.67 -7.28 -4.28
N GLY A 436 -2.96 -6.46 -5.26
CA GLY A 436 -2.02 -5.75 -6.09
C GLY A 436 -2.18 -6.13 -7.57
N PRO A 437 -1.54 -7.18 -8.10
CA PRO A 437 -0.71 -8.22 -7.46
C PRO A 437 0.72 -7.80 -7.09
N THR A 438 1.22 -6.66 -7.57
CA THR A 438 2.56 -6.16 -7.23
C THR A 438 2.58 -5.61 -5.80
N SER A 439 2.59 -6.49 -4.81
CA SER A 439 2.61 -6.22 -3.37
C SER A 439 3.28 -7.38 -2.64
N SER A 440 3.14 -7.48 -1.34
CA SER A 440 3.59 -8.64 -0.55
C SER A 440 2.86 -8.75 0.78
N ALA A 441 2.72 -9.98 1.28
CA ALA A 441 2.37 -10.26 2.66
C ALA A 441 3.55 -9.90 3.59
N ARG A 442 3.26 -9.48 4.82
CA ARG A 442 4.23 -9.03 5.82
C ARG A 442 4.04 -9.81 7.13
N PRO A 443 5.14 -10.06 7.89
CA PRO A 443 5.07 -10.86 9.11
C PRO A 443 4.67 -10.08 10.36
N GLY A 444 4.30 -8.80 10.25
CA GLY A 444 3.86 -7.97 11.37
C GLY A 444 2.57 -8.49 12.03
N LEU A 445 2.35 -8.10 13.28
CA LEU A 445 1.12 -8.45 13.98
C LEU A 445 -0.09 -7.90 13.21
N SER A 446 -1.04 -8.77 12.95
CA SER A 446 -2.34 -8.43 12.38
C SER A 446 -3.46 -9.03 13.23
N ILE A 447 -4.30 -8.17 13.83
CA ILE A 447 -5.46 -8.64 14.61
C ILE A 447 -6.41 -9.46 13.73
N ALA A 448 -6.50 -9.14 12.44
CA ALA A 448 -7.30 -9.93 11.50
C ALA A 448 -6.80 -11.39 11.38
N VAL A 449 -5.49 -11.63 11.43
CA VAL A 449 -4.92 -12.98 11.50
C VAL A 449 -5.18 -13.62 12.86
N GLN A 450 -5.00 -12.84 13.96
CA GLN A 450 -5.25 -13.35 15.32
C GLN A 450 -6.73 -13.70 15.55
N TYR A 451 -7.65 -13.04 14.86
CA TYR A 451 -9.07 -13.40 14.87
C TYR A 451 -9.28 -14.87 14.48
N TRP A 452 -8.56 -15.35 13.49
CA TRP A 452 -8.61 -16.74 13.00
C TRP A 452 -7.82 -17.70 13.88
N THR A 453 -6.56 -17.36 14.16
CA THR A 453 -5.66 -18.28 14.89
C THR A 453 -6.11 -18.56 16.31
N SER A 454 -6.71 -17.55 16.97
CA SER A 454 -7.29 -17.70 18.31
C SER A 454 -8.57 -18.55 18.34
N ARG A 455 -9.22 -18.75 17.19
CA ARG A 455 -10.37 -19.65 17.01
C ARG A 455 -9.99 -21.07 16.58
N GLY A 456 -8.69 -21.35 16.48
CA GLY A 456 -8.18 -22.68 16.12
C GLY A 456 -8.01 -22.90 14.62
N PHE A 457 -7.91 -21.85 13.82
CA PHE A 457 -7.55 -21.94 12.40
C PHE A 457 -6.04 -21.78 12.23
N ALA A 458 -5.45 -22.55 11.34
CA ALA A 458 -4.14 -22.25 10.77
C ALA A 458 -4.30 -21.20 9.66
N PHE A 459 -3.28 -20.37 9.46
CA PHE A 459 -3.31 -19.31 8.46
C PHE A 459 -1.99 -19.29 7.67
N LEU A 460 -2.07 -19.14 6.35
CA LEU A 460 -0.91 -19.03 5.46
C LEU A 460 -1.05 -17.77 4.60
N ASP A 461 -0.19 -16.79 4.81
CA ASP A 461 -0.01 -15.66 3.91
C ASP A 461 1.00 -16.03 2.82
N VAL A 462 0.54 -16.10 1.57
CA VAL A 462 1.39 -16.51 0.45
C VAL A 462 2.02 -15.28 -0.22
N ASN A 463 3.33 -15.30 -0.36
CA ASN A 463 4.09 -14.42 -1.25
C ASN A 463 4.38 -15.17 -2.56
N TYR A 464 3.34 -15.30 -3.40
CA TYR A 464 3.42 -15.98 -4.69
C TYR A 464 4.42 -15.31 -5.62
N ARG A 465 4.88 -16.01 -6.65
CA ARG A 465 5.75 -15.47 -7.70
C ARG A 465 5.06 -14.28 -8.39
N GLY A 466 5.62 -13.11 -8.26
CA GLY A 466 5.01 -11.81 -8.57
C GLY A 466 5.08 -10.85 -7.38
N SER A 467 5.22 -11.37 -6.16
CA SER A 467 5.34 -10.56 -4.94
C SER A 467 6.63 -9.74 -4.92
N THR A 468 6.57 -8.61 -4.21
CA THR A 468 7.70 -7.70 -3.99
C THR A 468 8.54 -8.11 -2.79
N GLY A 469 9.75 -7.54 -2.64
CA GLY A 469 10.66 -7.87 -1.53
C GLY A 469 11.60 -9.05 -1.78
N TYR A 470 11.47 -9.72 -2.93
CA TYR A 470 12.29 -10.88 -3.33
C TYR A 470 13.10 -10.61 -4.62
N GLY A 471 13.25 -9.34 -4.98
CA GLY A 471 13.96 -8.90 -6.18
C GLY A 471 13.09 -8.82 -7.44
N ARG A 472 13.63 -8.13 -8.47
CA ARG A 472 12.92 -7.88 -9.73
C ARG A 472 12.55 -9.17 -10.46
N LYS A 473 13.46 -10.14 -10.50
CA LYS A 473 13.21 -11.42 -11.19
C LYS A 473 11.99 -12.15 -10.61
N TYR A 474 11.84 -12.18 -9.29
CA TYR A 474 10.70 -12.81 -8.62
C TYR A 474 9.40 -12.06 -8.94
N ARG A 475 9.43 -10.73 -8.85
CA ARG A 475 8.28 -9.87 -9.20
C ARG A 475 7.82 -10.07 -10.65
N GLN A 476 8.75 -10.13 -11.60
CA GLN A 476 8.46 -10.27 -13.03
C GLN A 476 7.95 -11.67 -13.44
N ARG A 477 8.03 -12.67 -12.54
CA ARG A 477 7.53 -14.03 -12.86
C ARG A 477 6.04 -14.06 -13.18
N LEU A 478 5.27 -13.11 -12.60
CA LEU A 478 3.83 -13.06 -12.84
C LEU A 478 3.44 -12.45 -14.20
N ASN A 479 4.37 -11.72 -14.85
CA ASN A 479 4.11 -11.12 -16.16
C ASN A 479 3.71 -12.20 -17.18
N GLY A 480 2.53 -12.03 -17.80
CA GLY A 480 1.95 -13.03 -18.69
C GLY A 480 1.42 -14.30 -18.01
N HIS A 481 1.48 -14.40 -16.66
CA HIS A 481 1.14 -15.62 -15.93
C HIS A 481 0.15 -15.38 -14.76
N TRP A 482 -0.45 -14.23 -14.66
CA TRP A 482 -1.48 -13.94 -13.64
C TRP A 482 -2.69 -14.85 -13.82
N GLY A 483 -3.21 -15.39 -12.73
CA GLY A 483 -4.22 -16.44 -12.71
C GLY A 483 -3.68 -17.83 -13.00
N VAL A 484 -2.35 -18.00 -13.08
CA VAL A 484 -1.66 -19.29 -13.27
C VAL A 484 -0.65 -19.54 -12.15
N LEU A 485 0.41 -18.72 -12.07
CA LEU A 485 1.46 -18.92 -11.07
C LEU A 485 1.01 -18.59 -9.65
N ASP A 486 0.21 -17.55 -9.48
CA ASP A 486 -0.40 -17.18 -8.19
C ASP A 486 -1.34 -18.28 -7.68
N VAL A 487 -2.14 -18.89 -8.56
CA VAL A 487 -3.00 -20.04 -8.24
C VAL A 487 -2.18 -21.25 -7.85
N GLN A 488 -1.18 -21.61 -8.68
CA GLN A 488 -0.28 -22.75 -8.44
C GLN A 488 0.43 -22.61 -7.09
N ASP A 489 1.03 -21.46 -6.84
CA ASP A 489 1.81 -21.20 -5.62
C ASP A 489 0.94 -21.28 -4.35
N CYS A 490 -0.30 -20.79 -4.40
CA CYS A 490 -1.25 -20.90 -3.29
C CYS A 490 -1.67 -22.36 -3.03
N ALA A 491 -1.97 -23.12 -4.09
CA ALA A 491 -2.36 -24.53 -3.96
C ALA A 491 -1.21 -25.39 -3.44
N GLU A 492 -0.01 -25.22 -3.99
CA GLU A 492 1.18 -25.95 -3.55
C GLU A 492 1.63 -25.56 -2.14
N GLY A 493 1.43 -24.29 -1.71
CA GLY A 493 1.67 -23.85 -0.34
C GLY A 493 0.73 -24.55 0.66
N ALA A 494 -0.55 -24.69 0.32
CA ALA A 494 -1.50 -25.45 1.13
C ALA A 494 -1.10 -26.92 1.24
N GLN A 495 -0.77 -27.56 0.11
CA GLN A 495 -0.32 -28.97 0.07
C GLN A 495 0.99 -29.18 0.86
N TYR A 496 1.91 -28.20 0.80
CA TYR A 496 3.12 -28.23 1.62
C TYR A 496 2.78 -28.29 3.11
N LEU A 497 1.88 -27.42 3.62
CA LEU A 497 1.49 -27.45 5.03
C LEU A 497 0.76 -28.74 5.42
N VAL A 498 -0.07 -29.30 4.54
CA VAL A 498 -0.68 -30.62 4.75
C VAL A 498 0.38 -31.70 4.89
N SER A 499 1.39 -31.71 4.01
CA SER A 499 2.50 -32.68 4.05
C SER A 499 3.34 -32.57 5.32
N GLN A 500 3.38 -31.39 5.94
CA GLN A 500 4.06 -31.15 7.23
C GLN A 500 3.17 -31.50 8.44
N GLY A 501 1.92 -31.93 8.25
CA GLY A 501 0.98 -32.20 9.34
C GLY A 501 0.50 -30.93 10.06
N LEU A 502 0.48 -29.78 9.38
CA LEU A 502 0.12 -28.47 9.93
C LEU A 502 -1.29 -28.02 9.53
N ALA A 503 -1.95 -28.74 8.64
CA ALA A 503 -3.28 -28.42 8.13
C ALA A 503 -4.10 -29.68 7.81
N ASP A 504 -5.42 -29.57 7.98
CA ASP A 504 -6.39 -30.61 7.62
C ASP A 504 -6.66 -30.57 6.11
N PRO A 505 -6.36 -31.64 5.34
CA PRO A 505 -6.56 -31.65 3.90
C PRO A 505 -8.03 -31.52 3.46
N GLU A 506 -8.99 -31.81 4.35
CA GLU A 506 -10.42 -31.72 4.04
C GLU A 506 -11.02 -30.34 4.35
N ARG A 507 -10.26 -29.44 5.01
CA ARG A 507 -10.73 -28.12 5.44
C ARG A 507 -9.71 -27.03 5.08
N ILE A 508 -9.55 -26.78 3.78
CA ILE A 508 -8.66 -25.77 3.23
C ILE A 508 -9.49 -24.73 2.48
N ALA A 509 -9.48 -23.48 2.94
CA ALA A 509 -10.07 -22.37 2.21
C ALA A 509 -9.00 -21.43 1.65
N ILE A 510 -9.32 -20.80 0.53
CA ILE A 510 -8.54 -19.70 -0.03
C ILE A 510 -9.34 -18.40 0.12
N ARG A 511 -8.67 -17.34 0.56
CA ARG A 511 -9.26 -16.01 0.69
C ARG A 511 -8.34 -14.94 0.15
N GLY A 512 -8.90 -13.84 -0.37
CA GLY A 512 -8.07 -12.78 -0.93
C GLY A 512 -8.86 -11.54 -1.29
N ARG A 513 -8.15 -10.42 -1.47
CA ARG A 513 -8.71 -9.10 -1.77
C ARG A 513 -8.25 -8.63 -3.14
N SER A 514 -9.14 -7.96 -3.91
CA SER A 514 -8.77 -7.35 -5.19
C SER A 514 -8.17 -8.40 -6.14
N SER A 515 -6.96 -8.20 -6.65
CA SER A 515 -6.19 -9.22 -7.37
C SER A 515 -6.13 -10.57 -6.64
N GLY A 516 -5.98 -10.58 -5.30
CA GLY A 516 -6.05 -11.82 -4.51
C GLY A 516 -7.44 -12.47 -4.56
N GLY A 517 -8.51 -11.67 -4.64
CA GLY A 517 -9.87 -12.16 -4.87
C GLY A 517 -10.06 -12.79 -6.26
N TYR A 518 -9.39 -12.27 -7.28
CA TYR A 518 -9.28 -12.92 -8.59
C TYR A 518 -8.58 -14.29 -8.49
N THR A 519 -7.44 -14.34 -7.79
CA THR A 519 -6.73 -15.60 -7.56
C THR A 519 -7.61 -16.62 -6.84
N VAL A 520 -8.45 -16.19 -5.87
CA VAL A 520 -9.43 -17.08 -5.21
C VAL A 520 -10.37 -17.70 -6.23
N LEU A 521 -11.01 -16.88 -7.09
CA LEU A 521 -11.96 -17.35 -8.10
C LEU A 521 -11.31 -18.29 -9.09
N SER A 522 -10.10 -17.96 -9.56
CA SER A 522 -9.31 -18.80 -10.47
C SER A 522 -8.88 -20.11 -9.82
N ALA A 523 -8.47 -20.06 -8.53
CA ALA A 523 -8.05 -21.25 -7.80
C ALA A 523 -9.20 -22.24 -7.54
N LEU A 524 -10.41 -21.73 -7.30
CA LEU A 524 -11.60 -22.59 -7.16
C LEU A 524 -12.03 -23.24 -8.47
N ALA A 525 -11.69 -22.62 -9.61
CA ALA A 525 -11.95 -23.19 -10.93
C ALA A 525 -10.88 -24.17 -11.39
N ASP A 526 -9.61 -23.88 -11.11
CA ASP A 526 -8.47 -24.56 -11.74
C ASP A 526 -7.71 -25.51 -10.77
N SER A 527 -8.18 -25.66 -9.50
CA SER A 527 -7.52 -26.51 -8.49
C SER A 527 -8.55 -27.21 -7.59
N ASP A 528 -8.29 -28.48 -7.27
CA ASP A 528 -9.12 -29.30 -6.36
C ASP A 528 -8.65 -29.22 -4.89
N VAL A 529 -7.67 -28.37 -4.57
CA VAL A 529 -7.08 -28.27 -3.22
C VAL A 529 -8.02 -27.57 -2.24
N PHE A 530 -8.81 -26.61 -2.72
CA PHE A 530 -9.61 -25.75 -1.88
C PHE A 530 -11.05 -26.25 -1.76
N THR A 531 -11.52 -26.36 -0.51
CA THR A 531 -12.88 -26.82 -0.18
C THR A 531 -13.85 -25.67 0.11
N ALA A 532 -13.36 -24.43 0.14
CA ALA A 532 -14.14 -23.19 0.28
C ALA A 532 -13.33 -21.98 -0.20
N GLY A 533 -14.00 -20.87 -0.54
CA GLY A 533 -13.32 -19.64 -0.87
C GLY A 533 -14.06 -18.38 -0.44
N THR A 534 -13.30 -17.30 -0.14
CA THR A 534 -13.82 -15.95 0.11
C THR A 534 -13.12 -14.95 -0.79
N SER A 535 -13.85 -14.32 -1.71
CA SER A 535 -13.35 -13.27 -2.58
C SER A 535 -13.88 -11.91 -2.11
N LEU A 536 -12.98 -11.04 -1.68
CA LEU A 536 -13.28 -9.68 -1.27
C LEU A 536 -12.99 -8.74 -2.45
N PHE A 537 -14.04 -8.13 -3.00
CA PHE A 537 -13.94 -7.22 -4.16
C PHE A 537 -12.97 -7.73 -5.25
N GLY A 538 -13.10 -9.02 -5.59
CA GLY A 538 -12.27 -9.69 -6.58
C GLY A 538 -12.83 -9.60 -7.99
N ILE A 539 -12.01 -9.99 -8.97
CA ILE A 539 -12.28 -9.85 -10.40
C ILE A 539 -12.80 -11.18 -10.95
N GLY A 540 -14.02 -11.18 -11.49
CA GLY A 540 -14.63 -12.35 -12.13
C GLY A 540 -14.46 -12.35 -13.65
N ASP A 541 -14.45 -11.17 -14.27
CA ASP A 541 -14.34 -10.95 -15.72
C ASP A 541 -13.23 -9.94 -16.02
N LEU A 542 -12.14 -10.42 -16.59
CA LEU A 542 -10.98 -9.59 -16.94
C LEU A 542 -11.26 -8.61 -18.07
N LYS A 543 -12.10 -8.97 -19.06
CA LYS A 543 -12.45 -8.06 -20.16
C LYS A 543 -13.32 -6.90 -19.67
N LEU A 544 -14.24 -7.20 -18.74
CA LEU A 544 -15.06 -6.17 -18.12
C LEU A 544 -14.21 -5.23 -17.26
N LEU A 545 -13.20 -5.75 -16.56
CA LEU A 545 -12.26 -4.94 -15.76
C LEU A 545 -11.48 -3.98 -16.67
N ASP A 546 -10.82 -4.48 -17.71
CA ASP A 546 -10.03 -3.67 -18.65
C ASP A 546 -10.89 -2.54 -19.28
N ALA A 547 -12.15 -2.83 -19.60
CA ALA A 547 -13.08 -1.85 -20.17
C ALA A 547 -13.57 -0.78 -19.17
N THR A 548 -13.45 -1.00 -17.87
CA THR A 548 -14.07 -0.16 -16.82
C THR A 548 -13.07 0.42 -15.80
N THR A 549 -11.82 -0.04 -15.83
CA THR A 549 -10.79 0.40 -14.89
C THR A 549 -10.35 1.85 -15.13
N HIS A 550 -9.70 2.44 -14.16
CA HIS A 550 -9.21 3.82 -14.23
C HIS A 550 -7.84 3.92 -14.93
N LYS A 551 -7.46 5.13 -15.34
CA LYS A 551 -6.23 5.41 -16.10
C LYS A 551 -4.97 4.74 -15.53
N PHE A 552 -4.78 4.79 -14.20
CA PHE A 552 -3.56 4.29 -13.58
C PHE A 552 -3.33 2.79 -13.85
N GLU A 553 -4.40 1.99 -13.95
CA GLU A 553 -4.33 0.55 -14.21
C GLU A 553 -4.78 0.14 -15.61
N SER A 554 -5.16 1.07 -16.49
CA SER A 554 -5.78 0.78 -17.80
C SER A 554 -4.96 -0.15 -18.72
N HIS A 555 -3.66 -0.28 -18.50
CA HIS A 555 -2.77 -1.19 -19.24
C HIS A 555 -2.09 -2.24 -18.35
N TYR A 556 -2.40 -2.26 -17.04
CA TYR A 556 -1.73 -3.15 -16.12
C TYR A 556 -2.13 -4.60 -16.30
N ASP A 557 -3.42 -4.86 -16.52
CA ASP A 557 -3.93 -6.21 -16.75
C ASP A 557 -3.37 -6.82 -18.04
N GLN A 558 -3.19 -6.01 -19.08
CA GLN A 558 -2.59 -6.44 -20.36
C GLN A 558 -1.16 -6.98 -20.14
N PHE A 559 -0.39 -6.32 -19.29
CA PHE A 559 0.95 -6.73 -18.92
C PHE A 559 0.96 -8.03 -18.10
N LEU A 560 0.03 -8.17 -17.16
CA LEU A 560 -0.12 -9.35 -16.30
C LEU A 560 -0.64 -10.58 -17.06
N ILE A 561 -1.55 -10.37 -18.02
CA ILE A 561 -2.11 -11.40 -18.88
C ILE A 561 -1.16 -11.76 -20.01
N GLY A 562 -0.34 -10.79 -20.46
CA GLY A 562 0.63 -10.96 -21.55
C GLY A 562 0.04 -10.75 -22.95
N SER A 563 -1.08 -10.06 -23.07
CA SER A 563 -1.71 -9.71 -24.34
C SER A 563 -2.41 -8.35 -24.24
N ASP A 564 -2.18 -7.46 -25.21
CA ASP A 564 -2.87 -6.18 -25.39
C ASP A 564 -4.07 -6.27 -26.35
N ASP A 565 -4.29 -7.44 -26.96
CA ASP A 565 -5.44 -7.73 -27.82
C ASP A 565 -6.56 -8.41 -27.03
N LEU A 566 -7.62 -7.67 -26.70
CA LEU A 566 -8.78 -8.21 -25.98
C LEU A 566 -9.54 -9.32 -26.76
N SER A 567 -9.25 -9.52 -28.05
CA SER A 567 -9.77 -10.64 -28.83
C SER A 567 -8.99 -11.93 -28.61
N ASP A 568 -7.79 -11.86 -28.01
CA ASP A 568 -6.99 -13.03 -27.65
C ASP A 568 -7.79 -13.96 -26.72
N PRO A 569 -7.87 -15.26 -27.04
CA PRO A 569 -8.57 -16.25 -26.21
C PRO A 569 -8.12 -16.27 -24.73
N VAL A 570 -6.87 -15.91 -24.45
CA VAL A 570 -6.31 -15.89 -23.09
C VAL A 570 -7.14 -15.09 -22.09
N TRP A 571 -7.75 -13.98 -22.53
CA TRP A 571 -8.62 -13.15 -21.69
C TRP A 571 -9.87 -13.92 -21.24
N ALA A 572 -10.48 -14.67 -22.15
CA ALA A 572 -11.64 -15.49 -21.82
C ALA A 572 -11.25 -16.73 -21.00
N GLU A 573 -10.15 -17.36 -21.34
CA GLU A 573 -9.63 -18.55 -20.67
C GLU A 573 -9.24 -18.29 -19.22
N ARG A 574 -8.76 -17.08 -18.90
CA ARG A 574 -8.36 -16.67 -17.55
C ARG A 574 -9.44 -15.93 -16.76
N SER A 575 -10.61 -15.63 -17.36
CA SER A 575 -11.73 -15.02 -16.67
C SER A 575 -12.55 -16.08 -15.93
N PRO A 576 -12.63 -16.06 -14.58
CA PRO A 576 -13.37 -17.04 -13.78
C PRO A 576 -14.85 -17.16 -14.17
N ILE A 577 -15.47 -16.08 -14.61
CA ILE A 577 -16.88 -16.08 -15.06
C ILE A 577 -17.15 -17.10 -16.18
N ASN A 578 -16.16 -17.42 -16.99
CA ASN A 578 -16.25 -18.40 -18.06
C ASN A 578 -15.98 -19.85 -17.59
N LYS A 579 -15.64 -20.04 -16.33
CA LYS A 579 -15.30 -21.32 -15.71
C LYS A 579 -16.24 -21.70 -14.55
N VAL A 580 -17.41 -21.09 -14.46
CA VAL A 580 -18.37 -21.29 -13.36
C VAL A 580 -18.70 -22.77 -13.15
N ASP A 581 -18.82 -23.55 -14.23
CA ASP A 581 -19.09 -24.99 -14.17
C ASP A 581 -17.96 -25.80 -13.50
N GLN A 582 -16.74 -25.26 -13.47
CA GLN A 582 -15.59 -25.90 -12.83
C GLN A 582 -15.53 -25.59 -11.32
N ILE A 583 -16.17 -24.51 -10.86
CA ILE A 583 -16.21 -24.12 -9.44
C ILE A 583 -17.18 -25.04 -8.70
N GLN A 584 -16.67 -25.97 -7.90
CA GLN A 584 -17.47 -26.89 -7.10
C GLN A 584 -17.56 -26.49 -5.63
N ALA A 585 -16.51 -25.85 -5.12
CA ALA A 585 -16.42 -25.43 -3.73
C ALA A 585 -17.33 -24.22 -3.43
N PRO A 586 -17.93 -24.15 -2.24
CA PRO A 586 -18.69 -22.98 -1.78
C PRO A 586 -17.87 -21.69 -1.83
N LEU A 587 -18.52 -20.60 -2.23
CA LEU A 587 -17.89 -19.29 -2.39
C LEU A 587 -18.66 -18.20 -1.65
N LEU A 588 -17.94 -17.36 -0.89
CA LEU A 588 -18.44 -16.11 -0.33
C LEU A 588 -17.86 -14.91 -1.11
N LEU A 589 -18.73 -14.02 -1.55
CA LEU A 589 -18.39 -12.76 -2.22
C LEU A 589 -18.72 -11.59 -1.30
N LEU A 590 -17.73 -10.71 -1.06
CA LEU A 590 -17.86 -9.50 -0.23
C LEU A 590 -17.49 -8.29 -1.08
N GLN A 591 -18.40 -7.28 -1.21
CA GLN A 591 -18.23 -6.20 -2.20
C GLN A 591 -18.76 -4.87 -1.68
N GLY A 592 -18.02 -3.78 -1.91
CA GLY A 592 -18.47 -2.40 -1.68
C GLY A 592 -19.32 -1.87 -2.84
N THR A 593 -20.42 -1.16 -2.55
CA THR A 593 -21.33 -0.65 -3.62
C THR A 593 -20.77 0.55 -4.37
N GLU A 594 -19.78 1.27 -3.81
CA GLU A 594 -19.16 2.46 -4.40
C GLU A 594 -17.75 2.18 -4.95
N ASP A 595 -17.38 0.90 -5.13
CA ASP A 595 -16.08 0.50 -5.64
C ASP A 595 -15.92 0.93 -7.11
N LYS A 596 -14.88 1.76 -7.38
CA LYS A 596 -14.52 2.27 -8.70
C LYS A 596 -13.27 1.61 -9.29
N VAL A 597 -12.58 0.79 -8.49
CA VAL A 597 -11.42 0.01 -8.92
C VAL A 597 -11.89 -1.33 -9.47
N VAL A 598 -12.66 -2.08 -8.67
CA VAL A 598 -13.33 -3.31 -9.09
C VAL A 598 -14.84 -3.10 -8.91
N PRO A 599 -15.58 -2.79 -9.98
CA PRO A 599 -17.00 -2.47 -9.89
C PRO A 599 -17.85 -3.60 -9.30
N PRO A 600 -18.95 -3.29 -8.58
CA PRO A 600 -19.84 -4.28 -7.98
C PRO A 600 -20.38 -5.34 -8.95
N SER A 601 -20.53 -4.98 -10.22
CA SER A 601 -20.95 -5.89 -11.29
C SER A 601 -20.07 -7.14 -11.42
N GLN A 602 -18.81 -7.06 -11.02
CA GLN A 602 -17.90 -8.22 -11.01
C GLN A 602 -18.37 -9.30 -10.02
N ALA A 603 -18.69 -8.91 -8.78
CA ALA A 603 -19.20 -9.83 -7.75
C ALA A 603 -20.65 -10.26 -8.05
N GLU A 604 -21.50 -9.34 -8.50
CA GLU A 604 -22.91 -9.62 -8.82
C GLU A 604 -23.04 -10.63 -9.96
N SER A 605 -22.28 -10.46 -11.05
CA SER A 605 -22.29 -11.40 -12.18
C SER A 605 -21.79 -12.79 -11.78
N MET A 606 -20.74 -12.88 -10.98
CA MET A 606 -20.23 -14.15 -10.45
C MET A 606 -21.27 -14.84 -9.55
N PHE A 607 -21.91 -14.07 -8.65
CA PHE A 607 -22.96 -14.59 -7.79
C PHE A 607 -24.14 -15.17 -8.57
N GLU A 608 -24.66 -14.41 -9.55
CA GLU A 608 -25.78 -14.84 -10.38
C GLU A 608 -25.44 -16.11 -11.18
N ALA A 609 -24.26 -16.13 -11.82
CA ALA A 609 -23.83 -17.27 -12.61
C ALA A 609 -23.67 -18.55 -11.77
N LEU A 610 -23.09 -18.46 -10.59
CA LEU A 610 -22.92 -19.59 -9.67
C LEU A 610 -24.26 -20.07 -9.10
N ARG A 611 -25.11 -19.14 -8.63
CA ARG A 611 -26.45 -19.46 -8.12
C ARG A 611 -27.29 -20.20 -9.16
N ASP A 612 -27.33 -19.68 -10.40
CA ASP A 612 -28.14 -20.24 -11.48
C ASP A 612 -27.58 -21.59 -11.97
N SER A 613 -26.28 -21.83 -11.78
CA SER A 613 -25.63 -23.13 -12.02
C SER A 613 -25.77 -24.11 -10.84
N GLY A 614 -26.54 -23.75 -9.79
CA GLY A 614 -26.76 -24.61 -8.64
C GLY A 614 -25.50 -24.79 -7.75
N ARG A 615 -24.58 -23.83 -7.77
CA ARG A 615 -23.36 -23.85 -6.94
C ARG A 615 -23.57 -23.15 -5.61
N PRO A 616 -23.01 -23.63 -4.51
CA PRO A 616 -23.11 -22.96 -3.22
C PRO A 616 -22.42 -21.60 -3.24
N VAL A 617 -23.20 -20.52 -3.07
CA VAL A 617 -22.66 -19.15 -3.13
C VAL A 617 -23.40 -18.20 -2.20
N ALA A 618 -22.68 -17.24 -1.61
CA ALA A 618 -23.23 -16.13 -0.85
C ALA A 618 -22.64 -14.80 -1.35
N LEU A 619 -23.43 -13.73 -1.28
CA LEU A 619 -23.02 -12.37 -1.61
C LEU A 619 -23.40 -11.41 -0.48
N ARG A 620 -22.45 -10.58 -0.04
CA ARG A 620 -22.67 -9.44 0.84
C ARG A 620 -22.26 -8.15 0.14
N LEU A 621 -23.21 -7.22 0.02
CA LEU A 621 -22.95 -5.87 -0.49
C LEU A 621 -22.92 -4.88 0.67
N TYR A 622 -21.88 -4.06 0.72
CA TYR A 622 -21.64 -3.05 1.75
C TYR A 622 -21.89 -1.65 1.19
N SER A 623 -23.02 -1.05 1.60
CA SER A 623 -23.43 0.27 1.13
C SER A 623 -22.44 1.36 1.54
N GLY A 624 -22.06 2.21 0.57
CA GLY A 624 -21.15 3.35 0.78
C GLY A 624 -19.67 2.98 0.85
N GLU A 625 -19.32 1.69 0.78
CA GLU A 625 -17.92 1.26 0.74
C GLU A 625 -17.37 1.26 -0.68
N GLY A 626 -16.08 1.65 -0.79
CA GLY A 626 -15.31 1.61 -2.03
C GLY A 626 -14.47 0.33 -2.14
N HIS A 627 -13.24 0.49 -2.71
CA HIS A 627 -12.28 -0.60 -2.84
C HIS A 627 -11.60 -0.89 -1.48
N GLY A 628 -12.31 -1.59 -0.62
CA GLY A 628 -11.97 -1.84 0.78
C GLY A 628 -13.08 -1.35 1.71
N PHE A 629 -13.13 -1.90 2.93
CA PHE A 629 -14.14 -1.54 3.92
C PHE A 629 -13.52 -0.61 4.96
N HIS A 630 -14.18 0.52 5.21
CA HIS A 630 -13.69 1.59 6.08
C HIS A 630 -14.59 1.85 7.28
N SER A 631 -15.89 1.55 7.16
CA SER A 631 -16.85 1.67 8.27
C SER A 631 -16.67 0.53 9.27
N ALA A 632 -16.65 0.86 10.56
CA ALA A 632 -16.53 -0.12 11.64
C ALA A 632 -17.59 -1.24 11.55
N ALA A 633 -18.83 -0.88 11.23
CA ALA A 633 -19.93 -1.83 11.09
C ALA A 633 -19.70 -2.82 9.93
N ASN A 634 -19.21 -2.33 8.79
CA ASN A 634 -18.99 -3.16 7.61
C ASN A 634 -17.74 -4.06 7.77
N ILE A 635 -16.67 -3.56 8.39
CA ILE A 635 -15.50 -4.38 8.74
C ILE A 635 -15.91 -5.51 9.67
N LYS A 636 -16.67 -5.21 10.73
CA LYS A 636 -17.19 -6.21 11.66
C LYS A 636 -18.04 -7.26 10.94
N ASP A 637 -19.04 -6.83 10.17
CA ASP A 637 -19.94 -7.75 9.45
C ASP A 637 -19.16 -8.63 8.46
N SER A 638 -18.13 -8.11 7.82
CA SER A 638 -17.31 -8.89 6.88
C SER A 638 -16.57 -10.04 7.55
N TRP A 639 -15.95 -9.83 8.73
CA TRP A 639 -15.26 -10.87 9.48
C TRP A 639 -16.25 -11.91 10.04
N GLU A 640 -17.36 -11.46 10.57
CA GLU A 640 -18.40 -12.32 11.17
C GLU A 640 -19.14 -13.15 10.09
N SER A 641 -19.38 -12.55 8.91
CA SER A 641 -19.97 -13.26 7.76
C SER A 641 -19.02 -14.36 7.24
N GLU A 642 -17.72 -14.08 7.18
CA GLU A 642 -16.73 -15.07 6.76
C GLU A 642 -16.61 -16.23 7.77
N LEU A 643 -16.66 -15.96 9.08
CA LEU A 643 -16.69 -17.00 10.11
C LEU A 643 -17.98 -17.84 10.00
N SER A 644 -19.14 -17.18 9.79
CA SER A 644 -20.41 -17.86 9.55
C SER A 644 -20.34 -18.79 8.34
N PHE A 645 -19.75 -18.32 7.25
CA PHE A 645 -19.58 -19.06 6.01
C PHE A 645 -18.79 -20.36 6.23
N TYR A 646 -17.58 -20.27 6.78
CA TYR A 646 -16.76 -21.46 7.01
C TYR A 646 -17.39 -22.40 8.05
N SER A 647 -18.09 -21.86 9.07
CA SER A 647 -18.77 -22.68 10.07
C SER A 647 -19.89 -23.51 9.47
N GLN A 648 -20.66 -22.96 8.52
CA GLN A 648 -21.72 -23.68 7.81
C GLN A 648 -21.14 -24.73 6.85
N VAL A 649 -20.18 -24.32 6.01
CA VAL A 649 -19.55 -25.18 4.98
C VAL A 649 -18.88 -26.39 5.62
N TRP A 650 -18.12 -26.21 6.69
CA TRP A 650 -17.37 -27.30 7.36
C TRP A 650 -18.09 -27.88 8.57
N LYS A 651 -19.35 -27.45 8.84
CA LYS A 651 -20.17 -27.91 9.97
C LYS A 651 -19.44 -27.79 11.31
N LEU A 652 -18.80 -26.63 11.54
CA LEU A 652 -18.10 -26.33 12.78
C LEU A 652 -19.12 -25.88 13.85
N ASP A 653 -19.00 -26.39 15.07
CA ASP A 653 -19.77 -25.93 16.23
C ASP A 653 -19.08 -24.69 16.84
N ALA A 654 -19.04 -23.59 16.06
CA ALA A 654 -18.48 -22.33 16.47
C ALA A 654 -19.57 -21.32 16.84
N LYS A 655 -19.26 -20.38 17.76
CA LYS A 655 -20.15 -19.25 18.02
C LYS A 655 -20.10 -18.30 16.82
N VAL A 656 -21.21 -18.22 16.12
CA VAL A 656 -21.36 -17.41 14.92
C VAL A 656 -22.32 -16.26 15.21
N PRO A 657 -21.84 -14.99 15.17
CA PRO A 657 -22.68 -13.83 15.49
C PRO A 657 -23.65 -13.43 14.38
N VAL A 658 -23.37 -13.84 13.13
CA VAL A 658 -24.16 -13.48 11.94
C VAL A 658 -24.73 -14.72 11.28
N ASN A 659 -26.01 -14.67 10.93
CA ASN A 659 -26.63 -15.70 10.09
C ASN A 659 -26.43 -15.31 8.62
N LEU A 660 -25.58 -16.05 7.92
CA LEU A 660 -25.34 -15.88 6.49
C LEU A 660 -26.18 -16.88 5.70
N GLU A 661 -26.96 -16.40 4.76
CA GLU A 661 -27.67 -17.26 3.79
C GLU A 661 -26.72 -17.64 2.67
N ILE A 662 -26.58 -18.94 2.40
CA ILE A 662 -25.77 -19.47 1.31
C ILE A 662 -26.72 -20.19 0.36
N GLU A 663 -26.85 -19.65 -0.85
CA GLU A 663 -27.67 -20.27 -1.89
C GLU A 663 -27.07 -21.62 -2.29
N ASN A 664 -27.94 -22.62 -2.52
CA ASN A 664 -27.57 -23.96 -3.00
C ASN A 664 -26.62 -24.77 -2.09
N LEU A 665 -26.48 -24.43 -0.78
CA LEU A 665 -25.64 -25.18 0.16
C LEU A 665 -26.30 -26.49 0.60
#